data_e9d9a6441058c3017747a23831ee52b7
#
_entry.id   e9d9a6441058c3017747a23831ee52b7
#
_cell.length_a   1.000
_cell.length_b   1.000
_cell.length_c   1.000
_cell.angle_alpha   90.00
_cell.angle_beta   90.00
_cell.angle_gamma   90.00
#
_symmetry.space_group_name_H-M   'P 1'
#
loop_
_entity.id
_entity.type
_entity.pdbx_description
1 polymer ?
#
loop_
_entity_poly.entity_id
_entity_poly.type
_entity_poly.pdbx_seq_one_letter_code
_entity_poly.pdbx_strand_id
1 'polypeptide(L)'
;MEAAELVQEQPAPIVVIGRKNPNSDSILSAVAYAHLLQRLMPHRTIIAAAAGPINLQASYVLKKFKTKSPEIILDITPRAQHFNKEQLVTLTEDEPLSRALELYSIYKFHVLPVVDGQDQCIGQIALTDMFSDFLRPHREGDLKSVITSLNTVKKTVRGRFLFSSAMTAKSSPTSVQPGSDQIRRYNIITPVTVPEYFAAQTSHFTTEDWQSCIFVVGHYPEIIDMIIRQGGGCIVLSRSNHVIINANFLDNFSNSSDSSDDDFGDEDSRGSLSYSNLLASASLNSALMTPVMSAADAGIKRNNSNSNLSSSRIFTEELVSILKQGKTSIILTNMAVSSAAILVKQSTPVGLYVNKSKHLIVPDIMTLSEIREKFATTKERAVCVVDSSTNKLAGVVTDMDLTKKTLIEVVLVDHNDIGDSVQGIKSSGVDIIEIIDHHKLNNPTTPTPIKVTIDQVGSTCTIVTKMFRDNGIVPPVNIAGILLSGIICDTIGLRSQTTTVSDKKMCDYLSQIVGVSRHELAAEIFAASSVLMNCQNKEKLIRSDILSFDFPNKREKKFAIAELQITQYDILSQGMLTELLSIAERIKMHDKYQFVAILATNIDPKQSGWSSLIFYSGPDSLIAELGYTLFNGMDGIYESHDITSRKKQLLPHILSALGTLLAERDDL
;
A
#
# COMPACT_ATOMS: atom_id res chain seq x y z
N MET A 1 13.44 -13.61 -25.34
CA MET A 1 11.98 -13.52 -25.29
C MET A 1 11.49 -14.34 -24.11
N GLU A 2 12.09 -14.08 -22.92
CA GLU A 2 11.79 -14.71 -21.65
C GLU A 2 12.32 -13.80 -20.55
N ALA A 3 11.60 -12.76 -20.20
CA ALA A 3 11.77 -11.97 -18.97
C ALA A 3 10.79 -10.78 -18.98
N ALA A 4 9.58 -11.03 -19.41
CA ALA A 4 8.42 -10.26 -18.99
C ALA A 4 7.44 -11.31 -18.46
N GLU A 5 7.83 -12.01 -17.40
CA GLU A 5 6.84 -12.57 -16.50
C GLU A 5 6.02 -11.37 -16.05
N LEU A 6 4.88 -11.25 -16.71
CA LEU A 6 3.76 -10.44 -16.28
C LEU A 6 3.65 -10.66 -14.77
N VAL A 7 3.97 -9.64 -13.99
CA VAL A 7 3.50 -9.57 -12.61
C VAL A 7 2.01 -9.76 -12.72
N GLN A 8 1.52 -10.98 -12.54
CA GLN A 8 0.10 -11.28 -12.50
C GLN A 8 -0.42 -10.42 -11.35
N GLU A 9 -1.13 -9.36 -11.70
CA GLU A 9 -1.81 -8.53 -10.70
C GLU A 9 -2.67 -9.47 -9.87
N GLN A 10 -2.36 -9.55 -8.59
CA GLN A 10 -3.17 -10.35 -7.69
C GLN A 10 -4.60 -9.77 -7.73
N PRO A 11 -5.62 -10.62 -7.89
CA PRO A 11 -6.99 -10.14 -7.92
C PRO A 11 -7.33 -9.46 -6.58
N ALA A 12 -8.19 -8.44 -6.64
CA ALA A 12 -8.60 -7.67 -5.47
C ALA A 12 -9.08 -8.59 -4.33
N PRO A 13 -8.73 -8.33 -3.06
CA PRO A 13 -9.22 -9.13 -1.95
C PRO A 13 -10.75 -9.02 -1.83
N ILE A 14 -11.40 -10.10 -1.42
CA ILE A 14 -12.83 -10.12 -1.11
C ILE A 14 -13.03 -9.97 0.39
N VAL A 15 -13.69 -8.92 0.81
CA VAL A 15 -14.05 -8.67 2.21
C VAL A 15 -15.51 -9.08 2.42
N VAL A 16 -15.73 -10.09 3.26
CA VAL A 16 -17.07 -10.49 3.69
C VAL A 16 -17.39 -9.77 5.00
N ILE A 17 -18.34 -8.86 4.97
CA ILE A 17 -18.59 -7.95 6.08
C ILE A 17 -20.07 -7.83 6.40
N GLY A 18 -20.36 -7.84 7.70
CA GLY A 18 -21.69 -7.58 8.22
C GLY A 18 -21.99 -6.09 8.37
N ARG A 19 -23.17 -5.81 8.91
CA ARG A 19 -23.65 -4.44 9.11
C ARG A 19 -22.85 -3.67 10.15
N LYS A 20 -22.92 -2.38 10.06
CA LYS A 20 -22.53 -1.41 11.08
C LYS A 20 -23.26 -1.73 12.40
N ASN A 21 -22.55 -1.70 13.53
CA ASN A 21 -23.05 -2.20 14.81
C ASN A 21 -23.54 -3.66 14.71
N PRO A 22 -22.62 -4.61 14.47
CA PRO A 22 -22.97 -5.97 14.12
C PRO A 22 -23.58 -6.75 15.31
N ASN A 23 -24.68 -7.48 15.07
CA ASN A 23 -25.18 -8.49 15.97
C ASN A 23 -24.42 -9.82 15.79
N SER A 24 -24.80 -10.86 16.53
CA SER A 24 -24.14 -12.16 16.46
C SER A 24 -24.31 -12.82 15.09
N ASP A 25 -25.49 -12.70 14.46
CA ASP A 25 -25.75 -13.28 13.15
C ASP A 25 -24.87 -12.65 12.07
N SER A 26 -24.75 -11.33 12.10
CA SER A 26 -23.90 -10.54 11.19
C SER A 26 -22.43 -10.94 11.26
N ILE A 27 -21.90 -11.17 12.48
CA ILE A 27 -20.50 -11.57 12.69
C ILE A 27 -20.27 -13.02 12.26
N LEU A 28 -21.14 -13.93 12.70
CA LEU A 28 -20.96 -15.37 12.52
C LEU A 28 -21.23 -15.79 11.07
N SER A 29 -22.20 -15.16 10.39
CA SER A 29 -22.47 -15.38 8.97
C SER A 29 -21.29 -14.88 8.11
N ALA A 30 -20.68 -13.73 8.44
CA ALA A 30 -19.50 -13.22 7.74
C ALA A 30 -18.33 -14.22 7.82
N VAL A 31 -18.03 -14.73 9.01
CA VAL A 31 -16.95 -15.71 9.21
C VAL A 31 -17.24 -17.01 8.47
N ALA A 32 -18.47 -17.52 8.56
CA ALA A 32 -18.85 -18.77 7.91
C ALA A 32 -18.86 -18.65 6.38
N TYR A 33 -19.38 -17.55 5.86
CA TYR A 33 -19.42 -17.34 4.41
C TYR A 33 -18.02 -17.11 3.82
N ALA A 34 -17.17 -16.35 4.51
CA ALA A 34 -15.78 -16.23 4.11
C ALA A 34 -15.06 -17.59 4.02
N HIS A 35 -15.34 -18.51 4.96
CA HIS A 35 -14.83 -19.86 4.90
C HIS A 35 -15.36 -20.64 3.67
N LEU A 36 -16.65 -20.52 3.34
CA LEU A 36 -17.22 -21.12 2.13
C LEU A 36 -16.56 -20.56 0.87
N LEU A 37 -16.44 -19.26 0.74
CA LEU A 37 -15.80 -18.61 -0.40
C LEU A 37 -14.34 -19.04 -0.56
N GLN A 38 -13.58 -19.16 0.54
CA GLN A 38 -12.19 -19.63 0.48
C GLN A 38 -12.09 -21.07 -0.05
N ARG A 39 -13.10 -21.90 0.19
CA ARG A 39 -13.17 -23.26 -0.38
C ARG A 39 -13.54 -23.22 -1.87
N LEU A 40 -14.42 -22.34 -2.28
CA LEU A 40 -14.85 -22.18 -3.67
C LEU A 40 -13.82 -21.47 -4.53
N MET A 41 -13.06 -20.55 -3.94
CA MET A 41 -12.07 -19.70 -4.61
C MET A 41 -10.71 -19.76 -3.88
N PRO A 42 -9.97 -20.89 -3.92
CA PRO A 42 -8.75 -21.08 -3.13
C PRO A 42 -7.61 -20.11 -3.50
N HIS A 43 -7.63 -19.54 -4.71
CA HIS A 43 -6.60 -18.61 -5.19
C HIS A 43 -6.93 -17.13 -4.87
N ARG A 44 -8.06 -16.84 -4.26
CA ARG A 44 -8.47 -15.49 -3.87
C ARG A 44 -8.17 -15.25 -2.38
N THR A 45 -7.79 -14.05 -2.05
CA THR A 45 -7.70 -13.60 -0.64
C THR A 45 -9.08 -13.25 -0.14
N ILE A 46 -9.59 -14.02 0.83
CA ILE A 46 -10.91 -13.81 1.44
C ILE A 46 -10.71 -13.37 2.89
N ILE A 47 -11.30 -12.24 3.25
CA ILE A 47 -11.19 -11.64 4.58
C ILE A 47 -12.57 -11.63 5.23
N ALA A 48 -12.71 -12.31 6.38
CA ALA A 48 -13.88 -12.18 7.22
C ALA A 48 -13.75 -10.91 8.07
N ALA A 49 -14.73 -10.01 8.01
CA ALA A 49 -14.67 -8.73 8.72
C ALA A 49 -15.95 -8.42 9.51
N ALA A 50 -15.78 -7.59 10.52
CA ALA A 50 -16.88 -7.00 11.30
C ALA A 50 -16.78 -5.47 11.24
N ALA A 51 -17.86 -4.79 10.93
CA ALA A 51 -17.91 -3.33 10.84
C ALA A 51 -18.12 -2.63 12.22
N GLY A 52 -17.73 -3.31 13.29
CA GLY A 52 -17.83 -2.82 14.66
C GLY A 52 -17.30 -3.82 15.68
N PRO A 53 -17.38 -3.51 16.96
CA PRO A 53 -16.91 -4.39 18.02
C PRO A 53 -17.69 -5.71 18.06
N ILE A 54 -16.98 -6.79 18.37
CA ILE A 54 -17.57 -8.13 18.50
C ILE A 54 -18.34 -8.18 19.82
N ASN A 55 -19.63 -8.50 19.75
CA ASN A 55 -20.49 -8.61 20.92
C ASN A 55 -20.15 -9.86 21.76
N LEU A 56 -20.70 -9.93 22.98
CA LEU A 56 -20.38 -10.98 23.93
C LEU A 56 -20.81 -12.38 23.47
N GLN A 57 -21.99 -12.50 22.84
CA GLN A 57 -22.48 -13.77 22.30
C GLN A 57 -21.53 -14.30 21.22
N ALA A 58 -21.21 -13.47 20.21
CA ALA A 58 -20.31 -13.85 19.14
C ALA A 58 -18.89 -14.16 19.68
N SER A 59 -18.41 -13.39 20.64
CA SER A 59 -17.11 -13.64 21.28
C SER A 59 -17.09 -15.00 22.01
N TYR A 60 -18.13 -15.31 22.77
CA TYR A 60 -18.28 -16.61 23.40
C TYR A 60 -18.28 -17.75 22.39
N VAL A 61 -19.09 -17.61 21.33
CA VAL A 61 -19.25 -18.63 20.28
C VAL A 61 -17.94 -18.88 19.53
N LEU A 62 -17.27 -17.83 19.10
CA LEU A 62 -15.98 -17.94 18.42
C LEU A 62 -14.93 -18.65 19.29
N LYS A 63 -14.89 -18.32 20.58
CA LYS A 63 -13.99 -19.00 21.54
C LYS A 63 -14.36 -20.46 21.76
N LYS A 64 -15.66 -20.77 21.95
CA LYS A 64 -16.15 -22.14 22.17
C LYS A 64 -15.80 -23.06 21.01
N PHE A 65 -16.00 -22.59 19.79
CA PHE A 65 -15.73 -23.36 18.57
C PHE A 65 -14.32 -23.13 18.00
N LYS A 66 -13.43 -22.46 18.76
CA LYS A 66 -12.02 -22.23 18.38
C LYS A 66 -11.87 -21.66 16.95
N THR A 67 -12.75 -20.74 16.59
CA THR A 67 -12.74 -20.07 15.29
C THR A 67 -12.04 -18.72 15.43
N LYS A 68 -11.22 -18.35 14.44
CA LYS A 68 -10.53 -17.05 14.40
C LYS A 68 -11.57 -15.92 14.38
N SER A 69 -11.38 -14.92 15.21
CA SER A 69 -12.21 -13.70 15.17
C SER A 69 -12.05 -12.99 13.84
N PRO A 70 -13.12 -12.40 13.30
CA PRO A 70 -13.03 -11.57 12.09
C PRO A 70 -12.19 -10.31 12.36
N GLU A 71 -11.67 -9.71 11.30
CA GLU A 71 -10.98 -8.42 11.37
C GLU A 71 -11.99 -7.30 11.64
N ILE A 72 -11.64 -6.35 12.51
CA ILE A 72 -12.50 -5.18 12.74
C ILE A 72 -12.12 -4.11 11.72
N ILE A 73 -13.03 -3.87 10.77
CA ILE A 73 -12.86 -2.87 9.70
C ILE A 73 -13.96 -1.82 9.86
N LEU A 74 -13.59 -0.65 10.37
CA LEU A 74 -14.53 0.46 10.56
C LEU A 74 -14.66 1.35 9.34
N ASP A 75 -13.65 1.36 8.47
CA ASP A 75 -13.57 2.15 7.25
C ASP A 75 -12.86 1.35 6.16
N ILE A 76 -13.54 1.14 5.03
CA ILE A 76 -13.04 0.38 3.89
C ILE A 76 -12.58 1.31 2.74
N THR A 77 -12.54 2.61 2.98
CA THR A 77 -12.12 3.60 1.97
C THR A 77 -10.73 3.28 1.45
N PRO A 78 -10.56 3.11 0.13
CA PRO A 78 -9.25 2.84 -0.46
C PRO A 78 -8.28 3.99 -0.22
N ARG A 79 -7.07 3.65 0.22
CA ARG A 79 -5.99 4.57 0.59
C ARG A 79 -4.71 4.23 -0.16
N ALA A 80 -3.75 5.13 -0.12
CA ALA A 80 -2.44 4.96 -0.76
C ALA A 80 -1.72 3.69 -0.31
N GLN A 81 -1.92 3.23 0.93
CA GLN A 81 -1.33 1.97 1.45
C GLN A 81 -1.66 0.72 0.62
N HIS A 82 -2.75 0.72 -0.16
CA HIS A 82 -3.08 -0.41 -1.05
C HIS A 82 -2.10 -0.57 -2.21
N PHE A 83 -1.23 0.41 -2.43
CA PHE A 83 -0.15 0.40 -3.43
C PHE A 83 1.23 0.21 -2.81
N ASN A 84 1.32 -0.10 -1.52
CA ASN A 84 2.59 -0.43 -0.88
C ASN A 84 3.15 -1.72 -1.49
N LYS A 85 4.46 -1.74 -1.73
CA LYS A 85 5.18 -2.87 -2.33
C LYS A 85 6.34 -3.26 -1.42
N GLU A 86 6.59 -4.56 -1.30
CA GLU A 86 7.72 -5.08 -0.52
C GLU A 86 9.07 -4.74 -1.13
N GLN A 87 9.13 -4.64 -2.48
CA GLN A 87 10.34 -4.28 -3.20
C GLN A 87 10.05 -3.11 -4.13
N LEU A 88 10.73 -2.01 -3.89
CA LEU A 88 10.66 -0.80 -4.69
C LEU A 88 11.99 -0.57 -5.38
N VAL A 89 11.94 -0.20 -6.66
CA VAL A 89 13.11 0.26 -7.40
C VAL A 89 13.30 1.74 -7.09
N THR A 90 14.39 2.08 -6.43
CA THR A 90 14.71 3.44 -5.98
C THR A 90 16.06 3.89 -6.51
N LEU A 91 16.34 5.16 -6.39
CA LEU A 91 17.62 5.79 -6.67
C LEU A 91 18.07 6.58 -5.44
N THR A 92 19.38 6.75 -5.27
CA THR A 92 19.97 7.71 -4.33
C THR A 92 20.42 8.98 -5.04
N GLU A 93 20.54 10.09 -4.29
CA GLU A 93 20.89 11.39 -4.87
C GLU A 93 22.26 11.40 -5.59
N ASP A 94 23.19 10.58 -5.13
CA ASP A 94 24.56 10.49 -5.65
C ASP A 94 24.72 9.54 -6.83
N GLU A 95 23.68 8.76 -7.17
CA GLU A 95 23.72 7.88 -8.33
C GLU A 95 23.75 8.67 -9.64
N PRO A 96 24.46 8.17 -10.67
CA PRO A 96 24.53 8.84 -11.95
C PRO A 96 23.23 8.74 -12.74
N LEU A 97 22.97 9.73 -13.57
CA LEU A 97 21.83 9.75 -14.50
C LEU A 97 21.78 8.49 -15.39
N SER A 98 22.95 7.92 -15.76
CA SER A 98 23.04 6.67 -16.51
C SER A 98 22.32 5.51 -15.80
N ARG A 99 22.34 5.47 -14.46
CA ARG A 99 21.64 4.44 -13.69
C ARG A 99 20.12 4.64 -13.77
N ALA A 100 19.65 5.86 -13.67
CA ALA A 100 18.24 6.17 -13.87
C ALA A 100 17.76 5.74 -15.26
N LEU A 101 18.54 6.06 -16.31
CA LEU A 101 18.22 5.68 -17.70
C LEU A 101 18.21 4.16 -17.89
N GLU A 102 19.13 3.43 -17.25
CA GLU A 102 19.14 1.97 -17.23
C GLU A 102 17.86 1.41 -16.63
N LEU A 103 17.46 1.89 -15.44
CA LEU A 103 16.23 1.46 -14.77
C LEU A 103 14.98 1.76 -15.60
N TYR A 104 14.92 2.94 -16.24
CA TYR A 104 13.83 3.25 -17.18
C TYR A 104 13.80 2.29 -18.37
N SER A 105 14.94 1.93 -18.90
CA SER A 105 15.02 1.00 -20.02
C SER A 105 14.53 -0.39 -19.66
N ILE A 106 14.85 -0.87 -18.47
CA ILE A 106 14.49 -2.21 -17.97
C ILE A 106 13.02 -2.26 -17.57
N TYR A 107 12.58 -1.37 -16.69
CA TYR A 107 11.28 -1.46 -16.02
C TYR A 107 10.18 -0.64 -16.70
N LYS A 108 10.52 0.26 -17.64
CA LYS A 108 9.56 1.13 -18.33
C LYS A 108 8.71 1.99 -17.39
N PHE A 109 9.21 2.32 -16.21
CA PHE A 109 8.53 3.20 -15.28
C PHE A 109 8.41 4.63 -15.82
N HIS A 110 7.39 5.36 -15.44
CA HIS A 110 7.24 6.78 -15.77
C HIS A 110 8.01 7.69 -14.81
N VAL A 111 8.15 7.24 -13.58
CA VAL A 111 8.76 7.97 -12.46
C VAL A 111 9.57 6.99 -11.61
N LEU A 112 10.71 7.45 -11.12
CA LEU A 112 11.53 6.72 -10.16
C LEU A 112 11.62 7.53 -8.86
N PRO A 113 11.29 6.96 -7.70
CA PRO A 113 11.49 7.60 -6.40
C PRO A 113 12.97 7.69 -6.07
N VAL A 114 13.33 8.77 -5.40
CA VAL A 114 14.69 9.01 -4.92
C VAL A 114 14.68 9.06 -3.40
N VAL A 115 15.58 8.31 -2.79
CA VAL A 115 15.70 8.16 -1.33
C VAL A 115 17.07 8.64 -0.84
N ASP A 116 17.13 8.97 0.44
CA ASP A 116 18.39 9.25 1.13
C ASP A 116 19.05 7.96 1.67
N GLY A 117 20.18 8.09 2.37
CA GLY A 117 20.89 6.97 3.00
C GLY A 117 20.14 6.27 4.15
N GLN A 118 18.95 6.73 4.51
CA GLN A 118 18.06 6.15 5.54
C GLN A 118 16.75 5.62 4.96
N ASP A 119 16.66 5.46 3.62
CA ASP A 119 15.46 5.07 2.86
C ASP A 119 14.30 6.06 2.97
N GLN A 120 14.54 7.31 3.38
CA GLN A 120 13.51 8.33 3.38
C GLN A 120 13.32 8.91 1.98
N CYS A 121 12.09 9.09 1.58
CA CYS A 121 11.76 9.65 0.27
C CYS A 121 12.07 11.15 0.24
N ILE A 122 13.01 11.57 -0.60
CA ILE A 122 13.35 12.98 -0.84
C ILE A 122 12.64 13.59 -2.03
N GLY A 123 12.12 12.77 -2.92
CA GLY A 123 11.41 13.21 -4.11
C GLY A 123 11.34 12.13 -5.17
N GLN A 124 11.10 12.57 -6.38
CA GLN A 124 11.00 11.70 -7.54
C GLN A 124 11.68 12.33 -8.76
N ILE A 125 12.02 11.49 -9.73
CA ILE A 125 12.56 11.91 -11.02
C ILE A 125 11.70 11.31 -12.13
N ALA A 126 11.22 12.14 -13.04
CA ALA A 126 10.53 11.70 -14.23
C ALA A 126 11.48 11.67 -15.45
N LEU A 127 11.17 10.81 -16.41
CA LEU A 127 11.93 10.73 -17.65
C LEU A 127 11.99 12.09 -18.38
N THR A 128 10.89 12.85 -18.34
CA THR A 128 10.78 14.20 -18.91
C THR A 128 11.75 15.19 -18.28
N ASP A 129 12.00 15.08 -16.97
CA ASP A 129 12.91 15.99 -16.26
C ASP A 129 14.36 15.79 -16.73
N MET A 130 14.73 14.52 -16.94
CA MET A 130 16.06 14.16 -17.46
C MET A 130 16.28 14.62 -18.90
N PHE A 131 15.23 14.54 -19.74
CA PHE A 131 15.33 14.94 -21.15
C PHE A 131 15.16 16.45 -21.34
N SER A 132 14.69 17.19 -20.36
CA SER A 132 14.49 18.63 -20.49
C SER A 132 15.78 19.37 -20.91
N ASP A 133 16.92 18.95 -20.36
CA ASP A 133 18.22 19.52 -20.70
C ASP A 133 18.74 19.09 -22.09
N PHE A 134 18.30 17.91 -22.57
CA PHE A 134 18.65 17.44 -23.92
C PHE A 134 17.76 18.06 -25.01
N LEU A 135 16.53 18.48 -24.67
CA LEU A 135 15.55 19.02 -25.62
C LEU A 135 15.59 20.55 -25.71
N ARG A 136 16.24 21.23 -24.75
CA ARG A 136 16.40 22.69 -24.85
C ARG A 136 17.31 23.02 -26.04
N PRO A 137 16.96 24.01 -26.87
CA PRO A 137 17.88 24.49 -27.90
C PRO A 137 19.15 24.97 -27.22
N HIS A 138 20.24 24.25 -27.43
CA HIS A 138 21.52 24.52 -26.82
C HIS A 138 22.15 25.77 -27.46
N ARG A 139 22.66 26.68 -26.62
CA ARG A 139 23.65 27.66 -27.07
C ARG A 139 24.95 26.90 -27.42
N GLU A 140 25.67 27.40 -28.45
CA GLU A 140 26.95 26.83 -28.81
C GLU A 140 27.88 26.74 -27.58
N GLY A 141 28.25 25.53 -27.16
CA GLY A 141 29.07 25.28 -25.97
C GLY A 141 28.40 24.40 -24.87
N ASP A 142 27.08 24.41 -24.72
CA ASP A 142 26.40 23.68 -23.63
C ASP A 142 26.47 22.15 -23.78
N LEU A 143 26.60 21.66 -25.01
CA LEU A 143 26.70 20.20 -25.28
C LEU A 143 27.99 19.56 -24.75
N LYS A 144 28.99 20.37 -24.41
CA LYS A 144 30.33 19.91 -24.03
C LYS A 144 30.57 19.90 -22.51
N SER A 145 29.61 20.32 -21.71
CA SER A 145 29.77 20.38 -20.24
C SER A 145 28.92 19.38 -19.49
N VAL A 146 29.38 19.02 -18.30
CA VAL A 146 28.67 18.14 -17.35
C VAL A 146 28.87 18.66 -15.92
N ILE A 147 27.84 18.56 -15.08
CA ILE A 147 27.94 18.85 -13.65
C ILE A 147 28.04 17.49 -12.95
N THR A 148 29.19 17.19 -12.37
CA THR A 148 29.46 15.85 -11.82
C THR A 148 30.60 15.89 -10.81
N SER A 149 30.84 14.78 -10.10
CA SER A 149 32.05 14.51 -9.34
C SER A 149 32.91 13.46 -10.05
N LEU A 150 34.23 13.45 -9.78
CA LEU A 150 35.09 12.46 -10.39
C LEU A 150 34.77 11.03 -9.92
N ASN A 151 34.25 10.87 -8.71
CA ASN A 151 33.77 9.58 -8.22
C ASN A 151 32.54 9.10 -9.00
N THR A 152 31.60 10.01 -9.30
CA THR A 152 30.45 9.66 -10.12
C THR A 152 30.88 9.31 -11.56
N VAL A 153 31.85 10.04 -12.13
CA VAL A 153 32.42 9.67 -13.41
C VAL A 153 33.03 8.27 -13.37
N LYS A 154 33.86 7.98 -12.35
CA LYS A 154 34.47 6.64 -12.17
C LYS A 154 33.38 5.54 -12.14
N LYS A 155 32.33 5.71 -11.33
CA LYS A 155 31.21 4.75 -11.26
C LYS A 155 30.54 4.56 -12.62
N THR A 156 30.23 5.66 -13.32
CA THR A 156 29.50 5.64 -14.59
C THR A 156 30.28 4.96 -15.72
N VAL A 157 31.58 5.24 -15.85
CA VAL A 157 32.41 4.60 -16.88
C VAL A 157 32.95 3.22 -16.45
N ARG A 158 32.47 2.69 -15.32
CA ARG A 158 32.96 1.43 -14.70
C ARG A 158 34.48 1.38 -14.66
N GLY A 159 35.08 2.51 -14.28
CA GLY A 159 36.49 2.71 -14.26
C GLY A 159 37.10 2.61 -12.88
N ARG A 160 38.43 2.60 -12.82
CA ARG A 160 39.24 2.71 -11.60
C ARG A 160 40.17 3.90 -11.67
N PHE A 161 40.40 4.55 -10.52
CA PHE A 161 41.46 5.56 -10.47
C PHE A 161 42.84 4.90 -10.61
N LEU A 162 43.62 5.39 -11.55
CA LEU A 162 45.08 5.16 -11.58
C LEU A 162 45.79 6.22 -10.75
N PHE A 163 45.24 7.44 -10.77
CA PHE A 163 45.74 8.59 -10.06
C PHE A 163 44.56 9.45 -9.61
N SER A 164 44.56 9.90 -8.36
CA SER A 164 43.58 10.84 -7.86
C SER A 164 44.26 12.03 -7.20
N SER A 165 43.90 13.24 -7.60
CA SER A 165 44.38 14.47 -6.97
C SER A 165 44.02 14.57 -5.47
N ALA A 166 42.99 13.84 -5.02
CA ALA A 166 42.62 13.76 -3.62
C ALA A 166 43.58 12.93 -2.74
N MET A 167 44.30 11.97 -3.34
CA MET A 167 45.25 11.12 -2.59
C MET A 167 46.53 11.84 -2.19
N THR A 168 46.90 12.92 -2.90
CA THR A 168 48.12 13.68 -2.64
C THR A 168 47.93 14.82 -1.64
N ALA A 169 46.70 15.21 -1.32
CA ALA A 169 46.39 16.35 -0.44
C ALA A 169 46.62 16.09 1.07
N LYS A 170 46.96 14.89 1.49
CA LYS A 170 47.17 14.54 2.92
C LYS A 170 48.46 15.14 3.54
N SER A 171 49.25 15.86 2.77
CA SER A 171 50.57 16.38 3.27
C SER A 171 50.67 17.89 3.39
N SER A 172 49.64 18.70 3.21
CA SER A 172 49.70 20.15 3.37
C SER A 172 48.38 20.74 3.91
N PRO A 173 48.35 21.36 5.10
CA PRO A 173 47.13 21.85 5.72
C PRO A 173 46.60 23.19 5.15
N THR A 174 47.18 23.76 4.10
CA THR A 174 46.92 25.15 3.69
C THR A 174 46.33 25.33 2.26
N SER A 175 46.04 24.26 1.52
CA SER A 175 45.37 24.42 0.25
C SER A 175 44.16 23.50 0.16
N VAL A 176 42.95 24.08 0.21
CA VAL A 176 41.68 23.41 -0.06
C VAL A 176 41.66 23.04 -1.55
N GLN A 177 42.24 21.91 -1.92
CA GLN A 177 41.98 21.33 -3.24
C GLN A 177 40.67 20.54 -3.17
N PRO A 178 39.77 20.70 -4.16
CA PRO A 178 38.48 20.01 -4.16
C PRO A 178 38.72 18.50 -4.24
N GLY A 179 38.19 17.77 -3.25
CA GLY A 179 38.22 16.30 -3.22
C GLY A 179 37.51 15.69 -4.42
N SER A 180 37.78 14.41 -4.71
CA SER A 180 37.14 13.65 -5.80
C SER A 180 35.61 13.61 -5.74
N ASP A 181 35.03 13.92 -4.58
CA ASP A 181 33.58 13.93 -4.34
C ASP A 181 32.90 15.29 -4.57
N GLN A 182 33.67 16.35 -4.81
CA GLN A 182 33.11 17.66 -5.04
C GLN A 182 32.42 17.73 -6.40
N ILE A 183 31.11 18.01 -6.38
CA ILE A 183 30.32 18.25 -7.59
C ILE A 183 30.65 19.62 -8.15
N ARG A 184 31.10 19.66 -9.41
CA ARG A 184 31.38 20.89 -10.14
C ARG A 184 31.10 20.73 -11.63
N ARG A 185 31.13 21.85 -12.37
CA ARG A 185 30.98 21.83 -13.82
C ARG A 185 32.31 21.50 -14.45
N TYR A 186 32.29 20.50 -15.36
CA TYR A 186 33.44 20.17 -16.22
C TYR A 186 33.08 20.30 -17.68
N ASN A 187 34.04 20.70 -18.49
CA ASN A 187 33.98 20.61 -19.95
C ASN A 187 34.47 19.28 -20.41
N ILE A 188 33.76 18.60 -21.31
CA ILE A 188 34.13 17.32 -21.85
C ILE A 188 34.87 17.55 -23.15
N ILE A 189 36.12 17.08 -23.24
CA ILE A 189 36.94 17.15 -24.46
C ILE A 189 37.33 15.75 -24.86
N THR A 190 37.08 15.42 -26.13
CA THR A 190 37.45 14.13 -26.72
C THR A 190 38.44 14.41 -27.84
N PRO A 191 39.76 14.41 -27.54
CA PRO A 191 40.76 14.66 -28.55
C PRO A 191 40.85 13.47 -29.53
N VAL A 192 40.30 13.63 -30.73
CA VAL A 192 40.31 12.64 -31.80
C VAL A 192 41.08 13.27 -32.97
N THR A 193 42.31 13.70 -32.73
CA THR A 193 43.08 14.48 -33.69
C THR A 193 44.58 14.33 -33.46
N VAL A 194 45.39 14.89 -34.37
CA VAL A 194 46.84 14.93 -34.20
C VAL A 194 47.26 15.94 -33.13
N PRO A 195 48.40 15.71 -32.44
CA PRO A 195 48.85 16.54 -31.31
C PRO A 195 48.96 18.04 -31.62
N GLU A 196 49.46 18.39 -32.82
CA GLU A 196 49.62 19.77 -33.25
C GLU A 196 48.30 20.51 -33.35
N TYR A 197 47.25 19.86 -33.85
CA TYR A 197 45.91 20.43 -33.92
C TYR A 197 45.27 20.57 -32.55
N PHE A 198 45.45 19.60 -31.67
CA PHE A 198 44.99 19.69 -30.30
C PHE A 198 45.68 20.84 -29.55
N ALA A 199 47.00 21.00 -29.72
CA ALA A 199 47.74 22.13 -29.16
C ALA A 199 47.21 23.49 -29.66
N ALA A 200 46.91 23.58 -30.95
CA ALA A 200 46.33 24.80 -31.54
C ALA A 200 44.93 25.09 -30.96
N GLN A 201 44.09 24.07 -30.82
CA GLN A 201 42.74 24.22 -30.22
C GLN A 201 42.78 24.68 -28.77
N THR A 202 43.78 24.26 -28.00
CA THR A 202 43.88 24.55 -26.56
C THR A 202 44.86 25.68 -26.25
N SER A 203 45.40 26.36 -27.27
CA SER A 203 46.36 27.46 -27.13
C SER A 203 45.89 28.64 -26.32
N HIS A 204 44.57 28.86 -26.25
CA HIS A 204 43.92 29.93 -25.50
C HIS A 204 43.46 29.51 -24.10
N PHE A 205 43.67 28.25 -23.69
CA PHE A 205 43.23 27.75 -22.40
C PHE A 205 44.08 28.34 -21.28
N THR A 206 43.40 28.85 -20.25
CA THR A 206 44.01 29.21 -18.97
C THR A 206 44.22 27.97 -18.10
N THR A 207 44.96 28.09 -17.02
CA THR A 207 45.13 26.99 -16.04
C THR A 207 43.80 26.52 -15.48
N GLU A 208 42.82 27.44 -15.27
CA GLU A 208 41.48 27.10 -14.77
C GLU A 208 40.68 26.33 -15.83
N ASP A 209 40.80 26.69 -17.12
CA ASP A 209 40.18 25.96 -18.21
C ASP A 209 40.68 24.51 -18.27
N TRP A 210 41.99 24.30 -18.18
CA TRP A 210 42.57 22.97 -18.13
C TRP A 210 42.05 22.16 -16.93
N GLN A 211 41.98 22.73 -15.74
CA GLN A 211 41.51 22.07 -14.53
C GLN A 211 39.99 21.80 -14.53
N SER A 212 39.24 22.55 -15.32
CA SER A 212 37.77 22.38 -15.46
C SER A 212 37.39 21.39 -16.58
N CYS A 213 38.35 20.70 -17.18
CA CYS A 213 38.12 19.74 -18.26
C CYS A 213 38.22 18.28 -17.80
N ILE A 214 37.36 17.44 -18.41
CA ILE A 214 37.48 15.98 -18.44
C ILE A 214 37.87 15.60 -19.86
N PHE A 215 39.04 15.03 -20.01
CA PHE A 215 39.56 14.59 -21.29
C PHE A 215 39.30 13.09 -21.46
N VAL A 216 38.49 12.70 -22.44
CA VAL A 216 38.21 11.29 -22.75
C VAL A 216 39.14 10.88 -23.90
N VAL A 217 40.19 10.13 -23.58
CA VAL A 217 41.30 9.90 -24.50
C VAL A 217 41.55 8.40 -24.74
N GLY A 218 41.89 8.04 -25.95
CA GLY A 218 42.40 6.74 -26.28
C GLY A 218 43.91 6.63 -26.03
N HIS A 219 44.58 5.74 -26.75
CA HIS A 219 46.02 5.55 -26.65
C HIS A 219 46.80 6.59 -27.50
N TYR A 220 46.88 7.83 -26.99
CA TYR A 220 47.63 8.93 -27.62
C TYR A 220 48.66 9.51 -26.62
N PRO A 221 49.86 8.91 -26.51
CA PRO A 221 50.85 9.30 -25.49
C PRO A 221 51.22 10.79 -25.49
N GLU A 222 51.38 11.40 -26.65
CA GLU A 222 51.72 12.82 -26.78
C GLU A 222 50.64 13.76 -26.30
N ILE A 223 49.36 13.43 -26.55
CA ILE A 223 48.21 14.21 -26.06
C ILE A 223 48.09 14.04 -24.55
N ILE A 224 48.27 12.83 -24.03
CA ILE A 224 48.25 12.54 -22.59
C ILE A 224 49.35 13.31 -21.86
N ASP A 225 50.58 13.31 -22.41
CA ASP A 225 51.72 14.07 -21.88
C ASP A 225 51.39 15.57 -21.81
N MET A 226 50.83 16.12 -22.89
CA MET A 226 50.41 17.53 -22.93
C MET A 226 49.38 17.87 -21.87
N ILE A 227 48.31 17.08 -21.72
CA ILE A 227 47.25 17.30 -20.74
C ILE A 227 47.84 17.28 -19.32
N ILE A 228 48.74 16.34 -19.01
CA ILE A 228 49.32 16.21 -17.69
C ILE A 228 50.24 17.42 -17.38
N ARG A 229 51.06 17.84 -18.31
CA ARG A 229 51.97 19.01 -18.15
C ARG A 229 51.21 20.31 -17.97
N GLN A 230 50.07 20.45 -18.62
CA GLN A 230 49.20 21.62 -18.49
C GLN A 230 48.30 21.58 -17.23
N GLY A 231 48.31 20.48 -16.48
CA GLY A 231 47.51 20.30 -15.26
C GLY A 231 46.03 20.11 -15.52
N GLY A 232 45.69 19.31 -16.54
CA GLY A 232 44.28 18.98 -16.85
C GLY A 232 43.54 18.33 -15.69
N GLY A 233 42.27 18.66 -15.52
CA GLY A 233 41.49 18.23 -14.31
C GLY A 233 41.32 16.73 -14.20
N CYS A 234 40.92 16.07 -15.27
CA CYS A 234 40.74 14.60 -15.28
C CYS A 234 40.97 14.01 -16.68
N ILE A 235 41.63 12.86 -16.73
CA ILE A 235 41.74 12.05 -17.93
C ILE A 235 40.95 10.75 -17.73
N VAL A 236 39.96 10.49 -18.58
CA VAL A 236 39.31 9.19 -18.70
C VAL A 236 40.03 8.44 -19.83
N LEU A 237 40.92 7.52 -19.45
CA LEU A 237 41.76 6.75 -20.37
C LEU A 237 41.04 5.46 -20.78
N SER A 238 40.68 5.40 -22.05
CA SER A 238 40.10 4.20 -22.67
C SER A 238 41.19 3.16 -22.97
N ARG A 239 41.04 1.96 -22.42
CA ARG A 239 41.95 0.84 -22.67
C ARG A 239 41.53 0.11 -23.95
N SER A 240 42.27 0.28 -25.05
CA SER A 240 42.19 -0.70 -26.13
C SER A 240 42.99 -1.95 -25.74
N ASN A 241 42.64 -3.13 -26.29
CA ASN A 241 43.24 -4.43 -25.95
C ASN A 241 44.79 -4.54 -26.18
N HIS A 242 45.42 -3.47 -26.59
CA HIS A 242 46.84 -3.40 -26.88
C HIS A 242 47.67 -2.57 -25.89
N VAL A 243 47.07 -2.01 -24.83
CA VAL A 243 47.79 -1.22 -23.82
C VAL A 243 48.32 -2.15 -22.73
N ILE A 244 49.57 -2.56 -22.83
CA ILE A 244 50.26 -3.23 -21.73
C ILE A 244 50.71 -2.16 -20.74
N ILE A 245 49.93 -1.93 -19.69
CA ILE A 245 50.41 -1.21 -18.53
C ILE A 245 51.26 -2.22 -17.75
N ASN A 246 52.56 -1.92 -17.58
CA ASN A 246 53.49 -2.82 -16.90
C ASN A 246 52.95 -3.13 -15.48
N ALA A 247 52.76 -4.41 -15.11
CA ALA A 247 52.24 -4.83 -13.81
C ALA A 247 53.07 -4.23 -12.65
N ASN A 248 54.39 -4.13 -12.81
CA ASN A 248 55.31 -3.50 -11.86
C ASN A 248 55.04 -1.99 -11.62
N PHE A 249 54.32 -1.33 -12.51
CA PHE A 249 53.94 0.07 -12.37
C PHE A 249 52.72 0.20 -11.45
N LEU A 250 51.81 -0.78 -11.51
CA LEU A 250 50.61 -0.84 -10.65
C LEU A 250 50.95 -1.22 -9.20
N ASP A 251 51.91 -2.13 -9.00
CA ASP A 251 52.36 -2.60 -7.68
C ASP A 251 53.03 -1.52 -6.84
N ASN A 252 53.69 -0.55 -7.46
CA ASN A 252 54.30 0.60 -6.78
C ASN A 252 53.27 1.64 -6.28
N PHE A 253 52.00 1.55 -6.68
CA PHE A 253 50.93 2.43 -6.24
C PHE A 253 49.91 1.74 -5.30
N SER A 254 49.90 0.39 -5.26
CA SER A 254 48.98 -0.38 -4.39
C SER A 254 49.48 -0.48 -2.94
N ASN A 255 50.70 -0.05 -2.61
CA ASN A 255 51.28 -0.12 -1.27
C ASN A 255 50.95 1.07 -0.35
N SER A 256 49.93 1.89 -0.64
CA SER A 256 49.36 2.85 0.31
C SER A 256 47.98 2.39 0.73
N SER A 257 47.94 1.57 1.77
CA SER A 257 46.82 1.34 2.73
C SER A 257 45.47 1.93 2.34
N ASP A 258 44.63 1.13 1.69
CA ASP A 258 43.20 1.08 1.96
C ASP A 258 42.76 -0.37 1.80
N SER A 259 42.92 -1.10 2.90
CA SER A 259 42.22 -2.36 3.16
C SER A 259 40.86 -1.98 3.74
N SER A 260 39.93 -1.67 2.89
CA SER A 260 38.51 -1.71 3.20
C SER A 260 37.78 -2.23 1.98
N ASP A 261 37.50 -3.50 2.03
CA ASP A 261 36.35 -4.20 1.49
C ASP A 261 35.77 -3.70 0.14
N ASP A 262 36.36 -4.20 -0.95
CA ASP A 262 35.61 -4.43 -2.19
C ASP A 262 36.14 -5.72 -2.82
N ASP A 263 35.85 -6.83 -2.13
CA ASP A 263 35.95 -8.18 -2.67
C ASP A 263 34.80 -8.35 -3.68
N PHE A 264 35.03 -7.97 -4.93
CA PHE A 264 34.17 -8.36 -6.03
C PHE A 264 34.42 -9.83 -6.33
N GLY A 265 33.87 -10.70 -5.48
CA GLY A 265 33.65 -12.09 -5.78
C GLY A 265 32.81 -12.22 -7.03
N ASP A 266 33.24 -13.09 -7.93
CA ASP A 266 32.52 -13.60 -9.11
C ASP A 266 31.23 -14.34 -8.67
N GLU A 267 30.25 -13.62 -8.12
CA GLU A 267 28.90 -14.14 -7.84
C GLU A 267 27.82 -13.23 -8.44
N ASP A 268 27.81 -13.10 -9.77
CA ASP A 268 26.61 -12.66 -10.48
C ASP A 268 26.55 -13.25 -11.90
N SER A 269 26.52 -14.58 -11.94
CA SER A 269 26.11 -15.33 -13.14
C SER A 269 24.61 -15.68 -13.10
N ARG A 270 23.77 -14.71 -12.73
CA ARG A 270 22.31 -14.83 -12.93
C ARG A 270 21.71 -13.45 -13.22
N GLY A 271 21.53 -13.16 -14.50
CA GLY A 271 20.51 -12.22 -14.98
C GLY A 271 20.91 -10.78 -15.30
N SER A 272 22.18 -10.39 -15.45
CA SER A 272 22.52 -9.09 -16.03
C SER A 272 22.64 -9.19 -17.54
N LEU A 273 21.61 -8.77 -18.27
CA LEU A 273 21.75 -8.42 -19.68
C LEU A 273 22.71 -7.22 -19.78
N SER A 274 23.94 -7.48 -20.22
CA SER A 274 24.95 -6.43 -20.31
C SER A 274 24.51 -5.37 -21.34
N TYR A 275 24.74 -4.10 -21.00
CA TYR A 275 24.47 -2.94 -21.87
C TYR A 275 25.14 -3.03 -23.24
N SER A 276 26.21 -3.83 -23.36
CA SER A 276 26.85 -4.17 -24.63
C SER A 276 25.95 -4.93 -25.63
N ASN A 277 24.97 -5.70 -25.12
CA ASN A 277 24.04 -6.43 -25.98
C ASN A 277 22.88 -5.54 -26.45
N LEU A 278 22.56 -4.46 -25.73
CA LEU A 278 21.52 -3.49 -26.13
C LEU A 278 22.04 -2.53 -27.22
N LEU A 279 23.33 -2.16 -27.18
CA LEU A 279 23.94 -1.38 -28.25
C LEU A 279 24.15 -2.21 -29.54
N ALA A 280 24.38 -3.50 -29.41
CA ALA A 280 24.46 -4.41 -30.55
C ALA A 280 23.08 -4.61 -31.24
N SER A 281 21.96 -4.56 -30.50
CA SER A 281 20.63 -4.67 -31.08
C SER A 281 20.12 -3.37 -31.72
N ALA A 282 20.63 -2.21 -31.30
CA ALA A 282 20.28 -0.91 -31.89
C ALA A 282 21.03 -0.64 -33.23
N SER A 283 22.11 -1.36 -33.50
CA SER A 283 22.89 -1.23 -34.77
C SER A 283 22.37 -2.09 -35.92
N LEU A 284 21.30 -2.86 -35.73
CA LEU A 284 20.75 -3.78 -36.72
C LEU A 284 19.69 -3.15 -37.67
N ASN A 285 19.42 -1.84 -37.58
CA ASN A 285 18.44 -1.15 -38.47
C ASN A 285 19.06 -0.08 -39.37
N SER A 286 20.37 -0.12 -39.66
CA SER A 286 20.99 0.67 -40.72
C SER A 286 21.63 -0.24 -41.79
N ALA A 287 20.79 -1.04 -42.43
CA ALA A 287 21.16 -1.75 -43.66
C ALA A 287 21.02 -0.80 -44.84
N LEU A 288 22.03 0.03 -45.06
CA LEU A 288 22.33 0.69 -46.33
C LEU A 288 23.71 1.29 -46.26
N MET A 289 24.77 0.44 -46.26
CA MET A 289 26.09 0.78 -46.79
C MET A 289 26.78 -0.50 -47.20
N THR A 290 27.23 -0.50 -48.44
CA THR A 290 27.87 -1.52 -49.25
C THR A 290 29.09 -2.18 -48.58
N PRO A 291 29.36 -3.46 -48.84
CA PRO A 291 30.49 -4.16 -48.26
C PRO A 291 31.82 -3.70 -48.89
N VAL A 292 32.71 -3.21 -48.06
CA VAL A 292 34.13 -3.09 -48.43
C VAL A 292 34.75 -4.48 -48.29
N MET A 293 35.30 -4.93 -49.40
CA MET A 293 35.94 -6.25 -49.62
C MET A 293 37.00 -6.55 -48.55
N SER A 294 36.98 -7.79 -48.06
CA SER A 294 38.05 -8.39 -47.26
C SER A 294 39.34 -8.49 -48.08
N ALA A 295 40.38 -7.80 -47.63
CA ALA A 295 41.73 -8.00 -48.12
C ALA A 295 42.36 -9.25 -47.43
N ALA A 296 41.91 -10.42 -47.86
CA ALA A 296 42.58 -11.69 -47.58
C ALA A 296 42.95 -12.33 -48.89
N ASP A 297 43.90 -11.75 -49.62
CA ASP A 297 44.73 -12.39 -50.64
C ASP A 297 45.77 -11.41 -51.14
N ALA A 298 46.79 -11.14 -50.30
CA ALA A 298 48.08 -10.64 -50.77
C ALA A 298 49.14 -11.29 -49.86
N GLY A 299 49.74 -12.36 -50.42
CA GLY A 299 50.88 -13.03 -49.83
C GLY A 299 52.04 -12.09 -49.64
N ILE A 300 52.25 -11.58 -48.43
CA ILE A 300 53.48 -10.91 -48.04
C ILE A 300 54.25 -11.81 -47.10
N LYS A 301 55.42 -12.27 -47.62
CA LYS A 301 56.43 -13.05 -46.89
C LYS A 301 56.80 -12.33 -45.58
N ARG A 302 56.68 -13.04 -44.48
CA ARG A 302 57.25 -12.62 -43.19
C ARG A 302 58.76 -12.60 -43.26
N ASN A 303 59.35 -11.44 -43.43
CA ASN A 303 60.75 -11.21 -43.13
C ASN A 303 60.87 -10.99 -41.60
N ASN A 304 61.46 -11.96 -40.90
CA ASN A 304 61.94 -11.80 -39.54
C ASN A 304 63.11 -10.79 -39.54
N SER A 305 62.79 -9.53 -39.36
CA SER A 305 63.77 -8.55 -38.90
C SER A 305 63.40 -8.16 -37.50
N ASN A 306 64.21 -8.57 -36.54
CA ASN A 306 64.22 -8.04 -35.17
C ASN A 306 64.37 -6.53 -35.19
N SER A 307 63.33 -5.79 -35.34
CA SER A 307 63.27 -4.38 -35.01
C SER A 307 62.61 -4.26 -33.59
N ASN A 308 63.40 -3.76 -32.66
CA ASN A 308 62.98 -3.31 -31.33
C ASN A 308 61.74 -2.44 -31.44
N LEU A 309 60.56 -3.04 -31.34
CA LEU A 309 59.35 -2.30 -30.89
C LEU A 309 59.59 -1.96 -29.42
N SER A 310 60.24 -0.80 -29.18
CA SER A 310 60.12 -0.14 -27.90
C SER A 310 58.62 0.06 -27.65
N SER A 311 58.04 -0.78 -26.82
CA SER A 311 56.68 -0.59 -26.28
C SER A 311 56.63 0.84 -25.72
N SER A 312 55.98 1.77 -26.46
CA SER A 312 55.83 3.16 -26.03
C SER A 312 55.14 3.19 -24.67
N ARG A 313 55.95 3.39 -23.63
CA ARG A 313 55.42 3.57 -22.26
C ARG A 313 54.64 4.85 -22.27
N ILE A 314 53.32 4.77 -22.00
CA ILE A 314 52.46 5.97 -21.92
C ILE A 314 52.91 6.90 -20.78
N PHE A 315 53.45 6.35 -19.71
CA PHE A 315 53.89 7.11 -18.55
C PHE A 315 55.42 6.97 -18.38
N THR A 316 56.12 8.07 -18.54
CA THR A 316 57.52 8.22 -18.19
C THR A 316 57.67 8.51 -16.70
N GLU A 317 58.88 8.30 -16.11
CA GLU A 317 59.16 8.65 -14.71
C GLU A 317 58.94 10.13 -14.42
N GLU A 318 59.21 10.99 -15.39
CA GLU A 318 58.97 12.42 -15.31
C GLU A 318 57.48 12.74 -15.22
N LEU A 319 56.61 12.12 -16.05
CA LEU A 319 55.15 12.29 -15.97
C LEU A 319 54.56 11.80 -14.67
N VAL A 320 55.07 10.70 -14.13
CA VAL A 320 54.70 10.19 -12.80
C VAL A 320 55.05 11.20 -11.72
N SER A 321 56.19 11.85 -11.80
CA SER A 321 56.61 12.92 -10.89
C SER A 321 55.65 14.11 -10.95
N ILE A 322 55.20 14.50 -12.13
CA ILE A 322 54.23 15.59 -12.33
C ILE A 322 52.84 15.19 -11.77
N LEU A 323 52.42 13.95 -12.03
CA LEU A 323 51.15 13.44 -11.46
C LEU A 323 51.14 13.42 -9.93
N LYS A 324 52.27 13.11 -9.30
CA LYS A 324 52.45 13.17 -7.85
C LYS A 324 52.28 14.59 -7.26
N GLN A 325 52.37 15.65 -8.08
CA GLN A 325 52.05 17.01 -7.69
C GLN A 325 50.54 17.27 -7.57
N GLY A 326 49.70 16.30 -7.96
CA GLY A 326 48.27 16.26 -7.57
C GLY A 326 47.35 17.16 -8.40
N LYS A 327 47.71 17.59 -9.60
CA LYS A 327 46.86 18.48 -10.41
C LYS A 327 45.90 17.73 -11.33
N THR A 328 46.22 16.49 -11.77
CA THR A 328 45.45 15.72 -12.75
C THR A 328 45.02 14.37 -12.16
N SER A 329 43.77 14.04 -12.27
CA SER A 329 43.22 12.70 -11.94
C SER A 329 43.17 11.83 -13.21
N ILE A 330 43.42 10.53 -13.07
CA ILE A 330 43.35 9.58 -14.20
C ILE A 330 42.41 8.43 -13.82
N ILE A 331 41.35 8.24 -14.62
CA ILE A 331 40.39 7.13 -14.52
C ILE A 331 40.63 6.21 -15.71
N LEU A 332 40.93 4.95 -15.45
CA LEU A 332 41.08 3.92 -16.49
C LEU A 332 39.73 3.20 -16.67
N THR A 333 39.30 3.06 -17.93
CA THR A 333 38.12 2.30 -18.29
C THR A 333 38.39 1.32 -19.44
N ASN A 334 37.67 0.21 -19.51
CA ASN A 334 37.73 -0.75 -20.62
C ASN A 334 36.76 -0.38 -21.76
N MET A 335 36.03 0.71 -21.65
CA MET A 335 35.08 1.15 -22.66
C MET A 335 35.78 1.87 -23.82
N ALA A 336 35.17 1.82 -25.00
CA ALA A 336 35.62 2.62 -26.14
C ALA A 336 35.46 4.12 -25.84
N VAL A 337 36.34 4.95 -26.44
CA VAL A 337 36.35 6.41 -26.23
C VAL A 337 34.98 7.04 -26.46
N SER A 338 34.29 6.66 -27.53
CA SER A 338 32.93 7.18 -27.84
C SER A 338 31.90 6.84 -26.76
N SER A 339 31.88 5.59 -26.31
CA SER A 339 30.99 5.13 -25.25
C SER A 339 31.30 5.81 -23.90
N ALA A 340 32.60 5.91 -23.57
CA ALA A 340 33.05 6.59 -22.36
C ALA A 340 32.66 8.07 -22.36
N ALA A 341 32.78 8.77 -23.50
CA ALA A 341 32.40 10.18 -23.62
C ALA A 341 30.89 10.38 -23.39
N ILE A 342 30.05 9.52 -23.95
CA ILE A 342 28.59 9.55 -23.71
C ILE A 342 28.29 9.33 -22.22
N LEU A 343 28.91 8.33 -21.60
CA LEU A 343 28.71 8.00 -20.20
C LEU A 343 29.22 9.08 -19.25
N VAL A 344 30.36 9.73 -19.56
CA VAL A 344 30.82 10.91 -18.81
C VAL A 344 29.73 12.00 -18.80
N LYS A 345 29.05 12.23 -19.93
CA LYS A 345 27.93 13.18 -19.97
C LYS A 345 26.75 12.74 -19.11
N GLN A 346 26.53 11.44 -18.98
CA GLN A 346 25.47 10.87 -18.16
C GLN A 346 25.90 10.64 -16.70
N SER A 347 27.06 11.12 -16.28
CA SER A 347 27.55 11.02 -14.91
C SER A 347 27.01 12.10 -13.98
N THR A 348 26.11 12.96 -14.45
CA THR A 348 25.43 13.93 -13.60
C THR A 348 24.67 13.20 -12.49
N PRO A 349 24.84 13.60 -11.20
CA PRO A 349 24.09 13.00 -10.11
C PRO A 349 22.60 13.21 -10.25
N VAL A 350 21.81 12.18 -9.95
CA VAL A 350 20.35 12.18 -10.01
C VAL A 350 19.77 13.30 -9.16
N GLY A 351 20.39 13.61 -8.02
CA GLY A 351 19.94 14.65 -7.09
C GLY A 351 19.74 16.04 -7.70
N LEU A 352 20.43 16.35 -8.82
CA LEU A 352 20.23 17.62 -9.55
C LEU A 352 18.94 17.67 -10.36
N TYR A 353 18.33 16.54 -10.65
CA TYR A 353 17.07 16.41 -11.40
C TYR A 353 15.88 16.04 -10.54
N VAL A 354 16.10 15.78 -9.26
CA VAL A 354 15.03 15.37 -8.33
C VAL A 354 14.03 16.51 -8.15
N ASN A 355 12.78 16.20 -8.41
CA ASN A 355 11.69 17.08 -8.02
C ASN A 355 11.38 16.86 -6.53
N LYS A 356 11.82 17.80 -5.70
CA LYS A 356 11.68 17.76 -4.22
C LYS A 356 10.39 18.41 -3.72
N SER A 357 9.42 18.62 -4.60
CA SER A 357 8.15 19.25 -4.23
C SER A 357 7.37 18.38 -3.24
N LYS A 358 7.07 18.93 -2.06
CA LYS A 358 6.37 18.21 -0.98
C LYS A 358 5.00 17.67 -1.38
N HIS A 359 4.36 18.23 -2.39
CA HIS A 359 3.07 17.74 -2.89
C HIS A 359 3.18 16.40 -3.64
N LEU A 360 4.38 15.98 -4.03
CA LEU A 360 4.64 14.70 -4.68
C LEU A 360 4.86 13.55 -3.69
N ILE A 361 4.92 13.84 -2.41
CA ILE A 361 5.06 12.85 -1.33
C ILE A 361 3.76 12.86 -0.54
N VAL A 362 3.12 11.70 -0.43
CA VAL A 362 1.84 11.54 0.26
C VAL A 362 1.94 10.45 1.33
N PRO A 363 1.27 10.63 2.48
CA PRO A 363 1.21 9.59 3.49
C PRO A 363 0.36 8.40 3.01
N ASP A 364 0.67 7.22 3.47
CA ASP A 364 -0.01 5.96 3.14
C ASP A 364 -1.49 5.93 3.54
N ILE A 365 -1.88 6.75 4.53
CA ILE A 365 -3.26 6.93 4.99
C ILE A 365 -4.11 7.82 4.07
N MET A 366 -3.52 8.55 3.11
CA MET A 366 -4.24 9.44 2.20
C MET A 366 -5.20 8.65 1.32
N THR A 367 -6.43 9.15 1.15
CA THR A 367 -7.44 8.48 0.32
C THR A 367 -7.16 8.65 -1.17
N LEU A 368 -7.61 7.71 -1.98
CA LEU A 368 -7.44 7.81 -3.44
C LEU A 368 -8.19 9.00 -4.05
N SER A 369 -9.27 9.42 -3.44
CA SER A 369 -10.00 10.62 -3.87
C SER A 369 -9.16 11.87 -3.70
N GLU A 370 -8.46 12.03 -2.58
CA GLU A 370 -7.52 13.13 -2.33
C GLU A 370 -6.32 13.08 -3.28
N ILE A 371 -5.81 11.89 -3.62
CA ILE A 371 -4.73 11.74 -4.61
C ILE A 371 -5.21 12.13 -6.01
N ARG A 372 -6.43 11.76 -6.41
CA ARG A 372 -7.03 12.20 -7.69
C ARG A 372 -7.15 13.72 -7.78
N GLU A 373 -7.59 14.36 -6.70
CA GLU A 373 -7.66 15.82 -6.63
C GLU A 373 -6.26 16.46 -6.78
N LYS A 374 -5.24 15.87 -6.13
CA LYS A 374 -3.85 16.29 -6.31
C LYS A 374 -3.40 16.18 -7.77
N PHE A 375 -3.63 15.07 -8.45
CA PHE A 375 -3.27 14.91 -9.86
C PHE A 375 -4.01 15.92 -10.75
N ALA A 376 -5.28 16.20 -10.48
CA ALA A 376 -6.06 17.18 -11.23
C ALA A 376 -5.50 18.61 -11.08
N THR A 377 -4.97 18.95 -9.90
CA THR A 377 -4.46 20.29 -9.59
C THR A 377 -3.00 20.49 -9.98
N THR A 378 -2.15 19.47 -9.83
CA THR A 378 -0.70 19.59 -10.05
C THR A 378 -0.24 19.19 -11.44
N LYS A 379 -1.07 18.53 -12.24
CA LYS A 379 -0.75 17.92 -13.54
C LYS A 379 0.33 16.83 -13.47
N GLU A 380 0.67 16.39 -12.28
CA GLU A 380 1.61 15.29 -12.09
C GLU A 380 0.92 13.95 -12.36
N ARG A 381 1.71 12.92 -12.68
CA ARG A 381 1.18 11.59 -13.03
C ARG A 381 1.57 10.50 -12.05
N ALA A 382 2.35 10.84 -11.04
CA ALA A 382 2.75 9.92 -9.99
C ALA A 382 3.06 10.66 -8.69
N VAL A 383 2.82 10.00 -7.56
CA VAL A 383 3.22 10.45 -6.22
C VAL A 383 3.91 9.31 -5.48
N CYS A 384 4.93 9.65 -4.70
CA CYS A 384 5.57 8.73 -3.78
C CYS A 384 4.73 8.58 -2.52
N VAL A 385 4.48 7.34 -2.10
CA VAL A 385 3.76 7.02 -0.86
C VAL A 385 4.78 6.74 0.23
N VAL A 386 4.63 7.40 1.37
CA VAL A 386 5.48 7.19 2.54
C VAL A 386 4.66 6.63 3.70
N ASP A 387 5.27 5.75 4.46
CA ASP A 387 4.71 5.25 5.71
C ASP A 387 4.58 6.40 6.71
N SER A 388 3.39 6.62 7.23
CA SER A 388 3.07 7.75 8.12
C SER A 388 3.83 7.71 9.46
N SER A 389 4.32 6.55 9.89
CA SER A 389 5.02 6.37 11.16
C SER A 389 6.54 6.53 11.03
N THR A 390 7.13 6.04 9.92
CA THR A 390 8.57 5.97 9.72
C THR A 390 9.09 6.99 8.70
N ASN A 391 8.21 7.58 7.90
CA ASN A 391 8.51 8.45 6.75
C ASN A 391 9.36 7.77 5.66
N LYS A 392 9.45 6.44 5.69
CA LYS A 392 10.12 5.67 4.65
C LYS A 392 9.25 5.51 3.43
N LEU A 393 9.88 5.40 2.28
CA LEU A 393 9.17 5.11 1.04
C LEU A 393 8.47 3.74 1.13
N ALA A 394 7.16 3.71 0.92
CA ALA A 394 6.32 2.51 0.99
C ALA A 394 5.76 2.11 -0.37
N GLY A 395 5.58 3.06 -1.30
CA GLY A 395 4.99 2.77 -2.60
C GLY A 395 5.06 3.95 -3.57
N VAL A 396 4.50 3.75 -4.75
CA VAL A 396 4.26 4.79 -5.75
C VAL A 396 2.86 4.59 -6.32
N VAL A 397 2.07 5.66 -6.36
CA VAL A 397 0.75 5.67 -7.00
C VAL A 397 0.83 6.51 -8.28
N THR A 398 0.38 5.93 -9.38
CA THR A 398 0.32 6.59 -10.68
C THR A 398 -1.12 6.92 -11.08
N ASP A 399 -1.30 7.78 -12.06
CA ASP A 399 -2.61 8.06 -12.66
C ASP A 399 -3.26 6.78 -13.25
N MET A 400 -2.45 5.87 -13.78
CA MET A 400 -2.93 4.57 -14.27
C MET A 400 -3.46 3.67 -13.14
N ASP A 401 -2.82 3.69 -11.97
CA ASP A 401 -3.30 2.92 -10.81
C ASP A 401 -4.68 3.41 -10.36
N LEU A 402 -4.95 4.71 -10.46
CA LEU A 402 -6.24 5.30 -10.12
C LEU A 402 -7.35 4.99 -11.13
N THR A 403 -7.00 4.50 -12.33
CA THR A 403 -7.98 4.07 -13.34
C THR A 403 -8.39 2.61 -13.15
N LYS A 404 -7.70 1.83 -12.32
CA LYS A 404 -8.09 0.46 -11.98
C LYS A 404 -9.46 0.49 -11.33
N LYS A 405 -10.39 -0.34 -11.85
CA LYS A 405 -11.80 -0.30 -11.45
C LYS A 405 -12.02 -0.75 -10.01
N THR A 406 -11.36 -1.82 -9.58
CA THR A 406 -11.66 -2.47 -8.32
C THR A 406 -10.38 -2.73 -7.53
N LEU A 407 -10.33 -2.23 -6.29
CA LEU A 407 -9.24 -2.47 -5.34
C LEU A 407 -9.68 -3.39 -4.22
N ILE A 408 -10.97 -3.36 -3.87
CA ILE A 408 -11.58 -4.16 -2.82
C ILE A 408 -12.93 -4.63 -3.32
N GLU A 409 -13.17 -5.92 -3.32
CA GLU A 409 -14.47 -6.53 -3.56
C GLU A 409 -15.16 -6.80 -2.23
N VAL A 410 -16.45 -6.53 -2.13
CA VAL A 410 -17.20 -6.65 -0.88
C VAL A 410 -18.39 -7.56 -1.04
N VAL A 411 -18.55 -8.47 -0.10
CA VAL A 411 -19.78 -9.24 0.12
C VAL A 411 -20.46 -8.71 1.36
N LEU A 412 -21.69 -8.23 1.23
CA LEU A 412 -22.50 -7.79 2.33
C LEU A 412 -23.31 -8.96 2.91
N VAL A 413 -23.25 -9.16 4.22
CA VAL A 413 -24.05 -10.16 4.91
C VAL A 413 -24.89 -9.52 6.02
N ASP A 414 -26.10 -10.04 6.22
CA ASP A 414 -27.05 -9.61 7.25
C ASP A 414 -27.52 -8.15 7.12
N HIS A 415 -27.35 -7.56 5.95
CA HIS A 415 -27.93 -6.27 5.58
C HIS A 415 -27.84 -6.04 4.07
N ASN A 416 -28.75 -5.23 3.55
CA ASN A 416 -28.76 -4.76 2.18
C ASN A 416 -28.92 -3.24 2.06
N ASP A 417 -29.05 -2.53 3.18
CA ASP A 417 -29.07 -1.08 3.22
C ASP A 417 -27.64 -0.53 3.30
N ILE A 418 -27.30 0.31 2.32
CA ILE A 418 -25.99 0.98 2.27
C ILE A 418 -25.80 1.91 3.48
N GLY A 419 -26.85 2.45 4.07
CA GLY A 419 -26.80 3.26 5.29
C GLY A 419 -26.35 2.47 6.53
N ASP A 420 -26.62 1.16 6.56
CA ASP A 420 -26.20 0.24 7.61
C ASP A 420 -24.82 -0.41 7.33
N SER A 421 -24.21 -0.10 6.19
CA SER A 421 -22.92 -0.65 5.78
C SER A 421 -21.73 0.07 6.44
N VAL A 422 -20.56 -0.55 6.32
CA VAL A 422 -19.27 0.02 6.75
C VAL A 422 -18.98 1.36 6.06
N GLN A 423 -18.28 2.25 6.73
CA GLN A 423 -17.82 3.50 6.13
C GLN A 423 -16.95 3.22 4.91
N GLY A 424 -17.06 4.07 3.88
CA GLY A 424 -16.27 3.93 2.65
C GLY A 424 -16.84 2.96 1.62
N ILE A 425 -17.98 2.30 1.87
CA ILE A 425 -18.59 1.34 0.93
C ILE A 425 -18.93 1.95 -0.44
N LYS A 426 -19.22 3.26 -0.50
CA LYS A 426 -19.48 4.01 -1.74
C LYS A 426 -18.22 4.60 -2.39
N SER A 427 -17.06 4.37 -1.81
CA SER A 427 -15.82 4.94 -2.31
C SER A 427 -15.43 4.31 -3.65
N SER A 428 -14.87 5.11 -4.53
CA SER A 428 -14.32 4.61 -5.79
C SER A 428 -13.23 3.57 -5.54
N GLY A 429 -13.30 2.43 -6.24
CA GLY A 429 -12.42 1.28 -6.05
C GLY A 429 -12.94 0.24 -5.06
N VAL A 430 -14.15 0.44 -4.50
CA VAL A 430 -14.87 -0.57 -3.71
C VAL A 430 -16.06 -1.05 -4.53
N ASP A 431 -16.11 -2.34 -4.81
CA ASP A 431 -17.21 -2.95 -5.55
C ASP A 431 -17.95 -3.98 -4.69
N ILE A 432 -19.24 -3.77 -4.52
CA ILE A 432 -20.12 -4.80 -3.93
C ILE A 432 -20.33 -5.85 -4.99
N ILE A 433 -19.96 -7.11 -4.72
CA ILE A 433 -20.09 -8.23 -5.65
C ILE A 433 -21.24 -9.16 -5.29
N GLU A 434 -21.64 -9.23 -4.01
CA GLU A 434 -22.72 -10.08 -3.55
C GLU A 434 -23.37 -9.51 -2.28
N ILE A 435 -24.68 -9.76 -2.14
CA ILE A 435 -25.46 -9.47 -0.93
C ILE A 435 -26.19 -10.72 -0.48
N ILE A 436 -26.10 -11.05 0.81
CA ILE A 436 -26.77 -12.19 1.44
C ILE A 436 -27.50 -11.69 2.68
N ASP A 437 -28.83 -11.70 2.66
CA ASP A 437 -29.61 -11.08 3.70
C ASP A 437 -30.97 -11.76 3.90
N HIS A 438 -31.58 -11.55 5.07
CA HIS A 438 -32.92 -11.99 5.42
C HIS A 438 -33.86 -10.83 5.81
N HIS A 439 -33.37 -9.59 5.69
CA HIS A 439 -34.14 -8.39 5.98
C HIS A 439 -34.95 -7.93 4.76
N LYS A 440 -35.83 -6.94 5.01
CA LYS A 440 -36.55 -6.25 3.94
C LYS A 440 -35.60 -5.66 2.91
N LEU A 441 -35.88 -5.86 1.64
CA LEU A 441 -35.06 -5.32 0.55
C LEU A 441 -35.17 -3.79 0.48
N ASN A 442 -34.04 -3.12 0.62
CA ASN A 442 -33.85 -1.68 0.45
C ASN A 442 -33.00 -1.46 -0.81
N ASN A 443 -33.58 -1.41 -1.94
CA ASN A 443 -33.03 -1.12 -3.28
C ASN A 443 -31.57 -0.58 -3.33
N PRO A 444 -30.53 -1.39 -3.09
CA PRO A 444 -29.14 -0.95 -3.17
C PRO A 444 -28.79 -0.66 -4.62
N THR A 445 -28.24 0.54 -4.90
CA THR A 445 -27.76 0.90 -6.22
C THR A 445 -26.31 0.46 -6.38
N THR A 446 -26.04 -0.39 -7.37
CA THR A 446 -24.70 -0.85 -7.74
C THR A 446 -24.40 -0.50 -9.19
N PRO A 447 -23.14 -0.17 -9.53
CA PRO A 447 -22.77 0.21 -10.91
C PRO A 447 -22.85 -0.97 -11.88
N THR A 448 -22.75 -2.20 -11.37
CA THR A 448 -22.81 -3.45 -12.16
C THR A 448 -23.82 -4.40 -11.56
N PRO A 449 -24.38 -5.34 -12.35
CA PRO A 449 -25.20 -6.41 -11.79
C PRO A 449 -24.43 -7.24 -10.78
N ILE A 450 -25.05 -7.52 -9.63
CA ILE A 450 -24.47 -8.31 -8.55
C ILE A 450 -25.36 -9.49 -8.21
N LYS A 451 -24.80 -10.49 -7.54
CA LYS A 451 -25.59 -11.59 -6.97
C LYS A 451 -26.26 -11.12 -5.69
N VAL A 452 -27.57 -11.31 -5.59
CA VAL A 452 -28.35 -10.98 -4.39
C VAL A 452 -29.12 -12.22 -3.97
N THR A 453 -28.89 -12.65 -2.73
CA THR A 453 -29.62 -13.78 -2.14
C THR A 453 -30.37 -13.27 -0.91
N ILE A 454 -31.69 -13.12 -1.06
CA ILE A 454 -32.58 -12.74 0.04
C ILE A 454 -33.62 -13.85 0.20
N ASP A 455 -33.77 -14.33 1.43
CA ASP A 455 -34.75 -15.36 1.76
C ASP A 455 -35.48 -14.99 3.05
N GLN A 456 -36.76 -15.34 3.12
CA GLN A 456 -37.59 -15.10 4.30
C GLN A 456 -37.32 -16.19 5.35
N VAL A 457 -36.25 -15.99 6.10
CA VAL A 457 -35.79 -16.87 7.19
C VAL A 457 -35.50 -16.07 8.46
N GLY A 458 -35.27 -16.77 9.56
CA GLY A 458 -34.99 -16.14 10.85
C GLY A 458 -33.57 -15.64 11.03
N SER A 459 -32.61 -16.07 10.17
CA SER A 459 -31.18 -15.73 10.32
C SER A 459 -30.44 -15.85 8.99
N THR A 460 -29.48 -14.96 8.74
CA THR A 460 -28.55 -15.05 7.58
C THR A 460 -27.71 -16.31 7.64
N CYS A 461 -27.36 -16.81 8.84
CA CYS A 461 -26.67 -18.08 9.00
C CYS A 461 -27.46 -19.26 8.44
N THR A 462 -28.81 -19.21 8.41
CA THR A 462 -29.65 -20.21 7.73
C THR A 462 -29.39 -20.20 6.23
N ILE A 463 -29.31 -19.03 5.60
CA ILE A 463 -29.02 -18.90 4.18
C ILE A 463 -27.62 -19.43 3.86
N VAL A 464 -26.61 -19.03 4.64
CA VAL A 464 -25.24 -19.51 4.47
C VAL A 464 -25.16 -21.03 4.62
N THR A 465 -25.91 -21.61 5.56
CA THR A 465 -25.98 -23.09 5.73
C THR A 465 -26.57 -23.76 4.50
N LYS A 466 -27.63 -23.20 3.89
CA LYS A 466 -28.18 -23.69 2.62
C LYS A 466 -27.13 -23.61 1.52
N MET A 467 -26.37 -22.50 1.42
CA MET A 467 -25.32 -22.34 0.42
C MET A 467 -24.22 -23.40 0.55
N PHE A 468 -23.83 -23.79 1.76
CA PHE A 468 -22.92 -24.92 1.97
C PHE A 468 -23.48 -26.20 1.35
N ARG A 469 -24.74 -26.51 1.63
CA ARG A 469 -25.43 -27.71 1.11
C ARG A 469 -25.59 -27.69 -0.41
N ASP A 470 -25.99 -26.55 -0.95
CA ASP A 470 -26.21 -26.38 -2.41
C ASP A 470 -24.91 -26.56 -3.19
N ASN A 471 -23.75 -26.20 -2.59
CA ASN A 471 -22.44 -26.46 -3.17
C ASN A 471 -21.89 -27.88 -2.84
N GLY A 472 -22.65 -28.73 -2.17
CA GLY A 472 -22.19 -30.08 -1.79
C GLY A 472 -21.07 -30.09 -0.74
N ILE A 473 -20.87 -28.99 -0.02
CA ILE A 473 -19.80 -28.82 0.98
C ILE A 473 -20.39 -29.00 2.37
N VAL A 474 -19.87 -29.97 3.14
CA VAL A 474 -20.20 -30.10 4.55
C VAL A 474 -19.33 -29.12 5.34
N PRO A 475 -19.94 -28.20 6.13
CA PRO A 475 -19.13 -27.28 6.94
C PRO A 475 -18.34 -28.07 8.00
N PRO A 476 -17.07 -27.74 8.26
CA PRO A 476 -16.32 -28.34 9.36
C PRO A 476 -16.96 -28.01 10.71
N VAL A 477 -16.73 -28.85 11.73
CA VAL A 477 -17.44 -28.78 13.04
C VAL A 477 -17.38 -27.39 13.66
N ASN A 478 -16.27 -26.68 13.57
CA ASN A 478 -16.14 -25.33 14.09
C ASN A 478 -17.03 -24.32 13.32
N ILE A 479 -17.10 -24.40 11.98
CA ILE A 479 -17.96 -23.56 11.16
C ILE A 479 -19.44 -23.94 11.33
N ALA A 480 -19.75 -25.22 11.40
CA ALA A 480 -21.09 -25.70 11.72
C ALA A 480 -21.57 -25.17 13.07
N GLY A 481 -20.67 -25.14 14.07
CA GLY A 481 -20.96 -24.60 15.40
C GLY A 481 -21.27 -23.11 15.42
N ILE A 482 -20.52 -22.30 14.66
CA ILE A 482 -20.81 -20.86 14.58
C ILE A 482 -22.09 -20.59 13.77
N LEU A 483 -22.37 -21.33 12.70
CA LEU A 483 -23.62 -21.24 11.94
C LEU A 483 -24.82 -21.59 12.82
N LEU A 484 -24.77 -22.70 13.53
CA LEU A 484 -25.79 -23.11 14.49
C LEU A 484 -26.05 -22.03 15.53
N SER A 485 -24.97 -21.46 16.07
CA SER A 485 -25.06 -20.40 17.08
C SER A 485 -25.68 -19.12 16.54
N GLY A 486 -25.34 -18.72 15.28
CA GLY A 486 -25.94 -17.55 14.63
C GLY A 486 -27.46 -17.71 14.48
N ILE A 487 -27.92 -18.87 14.00
CA ILE A 487 -29.37 -19.17 13.93
C ILE A 487 -30.00 -19.10 15.31
N ILE A 488 -29.40 -19.71 16.34
CA ILE A 488 -29.90 -19.66 17.70
C ILE A 488 -30.00 -18.23 18.23
N CYS A 489 -28.99 -17.41 18.01
CA CYS A 489 -28.97 -16.02 18.48
C CYS A 489 -30.11 -15.20 17.86
N ASP A 490 -30.23 -15.21 16.54
CA ASP A 490 -31.18 -14.33 15.84
C ASP A 490 -32.64 -14.82 15.92
N THR A 491 -32.83 -16.13 16.05
CA THR A 491 -34.15 -16.72 16.28
C THR A 491 -34.52 -16.87 17.75
N ILE A 492 -33.66 -16.42 18.65
CA ILE A 492 -33.81 -16.57 20.11
C ILE A 492 -34.14 -18.02 20.48
N GLY A 493 -33.28 -18.95 20.06
CA GLY A 493 -33.47 -20.38 20.29
C GLY A 493 -34.65 -20.98 19.55
N LEU A 494 -34.96 -20.54 18.35
CA LEU A 494 -36.11 -20.92 17.50
C LEU A 494 -37.49 -20.52 18.05
N ARG A 495 -37.53 -19.53 18.94
CA ARG A 495 -38.78 -19.04 19.54
C ARG A 495 -39.27 -17.74 18.93
N SER A 496 -38.43 -16.98 18.21
CA SER A 496 -38.82 -15.75 17.54
C SER A 496 -39.98 -15.98 16.55
N GLN A 497 -40.86 -15.00 16.41
CA GLN A 497 -41.94 -15.01 15.40
C GLN A 497 -41.38 -15.04 13.95
N THR A 498 -40.14 -14.62 13.77
CA THR A 498 -39.43 -14.69 12.46
C THR A 498 -38.88 -16.07 12.14
N THR A 499 -38.96 -17.02 13.07
CA THR A 499 -38.44 -18.38 12.89
C THR A 499 -39.25 -19.15 11.87
N THR A 500 -38.59 -19.73 10.89
CA THR A 500 -39.23 -20.51 9.82
C THR A 500 -38.91 -22.00 9.96
N VAL A 501 -39.60 -22.80 9.14
CA VAL A 501 -39.30 -24.24 9.00
C VAL A 501 -37.87 -24.48 8.50
N SER A 502 -37.34 -23.57 7.68
CA SER A 502 -35.96 -23.62 7.18
C SER A 502 -34.96 -23.49 8.32
N ASP A 503 -35.16 -22.54 9.24
CA ASP A 503 -34.26 -22.36 10.39
C ASP A 503 -34.21 -23.64 11.25
N LYS A 504 -35.37 -24.24 11.53
CA LYS A 504 -35.44 -25.49 12.28
C LYS A 504 -34.69 -26.64 11.57
N LYS A 505 -34.88 -26.81 10.26
CA LYS A 505 -34.22 -27.84 9.49
C LYS A 505 -32.69 -27.64 9.45
N MET A 506 -32.21 -26.38 9.30
CA MET A 506 -30.78 -26.09 9.28
C MET A 506 -30.16 -26.24 10.68
N CYS A 507 -30.86 -25.84 11.73
CA CYS A 507 -30.45 -26.13 13.11
C CYS A 507 -30.27 -27.63 13.37
N ASP A 508 -31.26 -28.47 12.99
CA ASP A 508 -31.20 -29.91 13.19
C ASP A 508 -30.03 -30.53 12.41
N TYR A 509 -29.81 -30.10 11.16
CA TYR A 509 -28.67 -30.50 10.34
C TYR A 509 -27.32 -30.12 10.99
N LEU A 510 -27.16 -28.89 11.41
CA LEU A 510 -25.92 -28.43 12.04
C LEU A 510 -25.68 -29.07 13.40
N SER A 511 -26.73 -29.29 14.20
CA SER A 511 -26.66 -29.99 15.50
C SER A 511 -26.11 -31.42 15.34
N GLN A 512 -26.49 -32.12 14.26
CA GLN A 512 -25.96 -33.46 13.95
C GLN A 512 -24.45 -33.40 13.64
N ILE A 513 -23.98 -32.39 12.92
CA ILE A 513 -22.56 -32.22 12.59
C ILE A 513 -21.75 -31.90 13.85
N VAL A 514 -22.27 -30.99 14.68
CA VAL A 514 -21.57 -30.51 15.89
C VAL A 514 -21.65 -31.50 17.03
N GLY A 515 -22.68 -32.35 17.07
CA GLY A 515 -22.91 -33.31 18.16
C GLY A 515 -23.37 -32.64 19.48
N VAL A 516 -23.98 -31.44 19.39
CA VAL A 516 -24.45 -30.66 20.56
C VAL A 516 -25.96 -30.40 20.46
N SER A 517 -26.65 -30.51 21.57
CA SER A 517 -28.08 -30.12 21.65
C SER A 517 -28.23 -28.62 21.43
N ARG A 518 -29.13 -28.22 20.52
CA ARG A 518 -29.46 -26.81 20.29
C ARG A 518 -29.95 -26.09 21.55
N HIS A 519 -30.66 -26.82 22.44
CA HIS A 519 -31.17 -26.25 23.68
C HIS A 519 -30.06 -25.98 24.71
N GLU A 520 -29.11 -26.90 24.83
CA GLU A 520 -27.92 -26.71 25.69
C GLU A 520 -27.04 -25.57 25.18
N LEU A 521 -26.79 -25.54 23.89
CA LEU A 521 -26.00 -24.47 23.26
C LEU A 521 -26.68 -23.11 23.40
N ALA A 522 -28.01 -23.03 23.24
CA ALA A 522 -28.77 -21.81 23.45
C ALA A 522 -28.63 -21.31 24.90
N ALA A 523 -28.79 -22.22 25.88
CA ALA A 523 -28.64 -21.88 27.28
C ALA A 523 -27.26 -21.31 27.62
N GLU A 524 -26.18 -21.92 27.07
CA GLU A 524 -24.82 -21.45 27.27
C GLU A 524 -24.58 -20.08 26.64
N ILE A 525 -25.01 -19.87 25.38
CA ILE A 525 -24.83 -18.60 24.67
C ILE A 525 -25.56 -17.47 25.41
N PHE A 526 -26.79 -17.71 25.80
CA PHE A 526 -27.60 -16.69 26.48
C PHE A 526 -27.09 -16.42 27.90
N ALA A 527 -26.60 -17.43 28.61
CA ALA A 527 -25.95 -17.24 29.90
C ALA A 527 -24.67 -16.42 29.78
N ALA A 528 -23.86 -16.65 28.72
CA ALA A 528 -22.64 -15.88 28.46
C ALA A 528 -22.92 -14.39 28.13
N SER A 529 -24.08 -14.08 27.57
CA SER A 529 -24.50 -12.70 27.25
C SER A 529 -25.25 -11.99 28.38
N SER A 530 -25.70 -12.72 29.40
CA SER A 530 -26.41 -12.16 30.54
C SER A 530 -25.47 -11.46 31.53
N VAL A 531 -24.81 -10.42 31.04
CA VAL A 531 -23.78 -9.67 31.79
C VAL A 531 -24.37 -8.59 32.67
N LEU A 532 -25.65 -8.26 32.50
CA LEU A 532 -26.31 -7.16 33.23
C LEU A 532 -26.14 -7.30 34.77
N MET A 533 -26.22 -8.53 35.30
CA MET A 533 -26.10 -8.81 36.72
C MET A 533 -24.68 -8.61 37.26
N ASN A 534 -23.66 -8.87 36.43
CA ASN A 534 -22.26 -8.85 36.84
C ASN A 534 -21.50 -7.60 36.32
N CYS A 535 -22.19 -6.73 35.57
CA CYS A 535 -21.55 -5.54 34.98
C CYS A 535 -21.47 -4.41 36.03
N GLN A 536 -20.23 -3.96 36.31
CA GLN A 536 -20.02 -2.82 37.22
C GLN A 536 -20.53 -1.50 36.62
N ASN A 537 -20.60 -1.37 35.29
CA ASN A 537 -21.06 -0.17 34.60
C ASN A 537 -22.17 -0.50 33.60
N LYS A 538 -23.39 -0.59 34.09
CA LYS A 538 -24.58 -0.90 33.29
C LYS A 538 -24.87 0.16 32.23
N GLU A 539 -24.56 1.43 32.51
CA GLU A 539 -24.72 2.49 31.50
C GLU A 539 -23.84 2.30 30.30
N LYS A 540 -22.56 1.90 30.49
CA LYS A 540 -21.66 1.58 29.39
C LYS A 540 -22.18 0.41 28.57
N LEU A 541 -22.76 -0.60 29.21
CA LEU A 541 -23.38 -1.75 28.54
C LEU A 541 -24.55 -1.30 27.67
N ILE A 542 -25.47 -0.48 28.20
CA ILE A 542 -26.63 0.03 27.48
C ILE A 542 -26.18 0.93 26.30
N ARG A 543 -25.19 1.81 26.51
CA ARG A 543 -24.66 2.68 25.49
C ARG A 543 -23.98 1.92 24.33
N SER A 544 -23.47 0.71 24.59
CA SER A 544 -22.83 -0.11 23.53
C SER A 544 -23.84 -0.69 22.54
N ASP A 545 -25.13 -0.79 22.91
CA ASP A 545 -26.18 -1.32 22.02
C ASP A 545 -27.29 -0.27 21.69
N ILE A 546 -27.12 0.97 22.10
CA ILE A 546 -28.11 2.02 21.82
C ILE A 546 -28.07 2.43 20.35
N LEU A 547 -29.25 2.51 19.72
CA LEU A 547 -29.43 3.03 18.37
C LEU A 547 -30.25 4.30 18.42
N SER A 548 -29.81 5.33 17.69
CA SER A 548 -30.53 6.60 17.55
C SER A 548 -31.32 6.63 16.24
N PHE A 549 -32.50 7.23 16.28
CA PHE A 549 -33.43 7.34 15.17
C PHE A 549 -33.88 8.78 15.03
N ASP A 550 -34.10 9.23 13.80
CA ASP A 550 -34.66 10.55 13.55
C ASP A 550 -36.18 10.57 13.78
N PHE A 551 -36.66 11.70 14.26
CA PHE A 551 -38.11 11.90 14.42
C PHE A 551 -38.77 12.06 13.05
N PRO A 552 -39.96 11.47 12.83
CA PRO A 552 -40.72 11.70 11.61
C PRO A 552 -40.92 13.21 11.37
N ASN A 553 -40.63 13.71 10.20
CA ASN A 553 -40.81 15.11 9.78
C ASN A 553 -39.97 16.19 10.52
N LYS A 554 -39.16 15.84 11.52
CA LYS A 554 -38.30 16.78 12.29
C LYS A 554 -36.90 16.22 12.45
N ARG A 555 -36.03 16.36 11.41
CA ARG A 555 -34.68 15.81 11.39
C ARG A 555 -33.73 16.30 12.50
N GLU A 556 -34.06 17.39 13.16
CA GLU A 556 -33.29 17.93 14.28
C GLU A 556 -33.58 17.23 15.62
N LYS A 557 -34.70 16.50 15.70
CA LYS A 557 -35.09 15.76 16.90
C LYS A 557 -34.78 14.28 16.75
N LYS A 558 -34.17 13.68 17.78
CA LYS A 558 -33.79 12.27 17.78
C LYS A 558 -34.34 11.56 19.02
N PHE A 559 -34.57 10.27 18.90
CA PHE A 559 -34.84 9.37 20.01
C PHE A 559 -33.92 8.15 19.95
N ALA A 560 -33.81 7.41 21.04
CA ALA A 560 -32.92 6.26 21.09
C ALA A 560 -33.60 5.03 21.70
N ILE A 561 -33.24 3.86 21.20
CA ILE A 561 -33.70 2.57 21.70
C ILE A 561 -32.48 1.65 21.92
N ALA A 562 -32.32 1.15 23.14
CA ALA A 562 -31.40 0.08 23.49
C ALA A 562 -32.14 -1.25 23.62
N GLU A 563 -31.44 -2.36 23.36
CA GLU A 563 -31.95 -3.72 23.52
C GLU A 563 -31.08 -4.50 24.49
N LEU A 564 -31.68 -5.09 25.52
CA LEU A 564 -31.02 -5.94 26.50
C LEU A 564 -31.66 -7.32 26.50
N GLN A 565 -30.84 -8.36 26.46
CA GLN A 565 -31.29 -9.73 26.60
C GLN A 565 -30.99 -10.23 28.01
N ILE A 566 -31.98 -10.72 28.72
CA ILE A 566 -31.88 -11.14 30.11
C ILE A 566 -32.30 -12.60 30.23
N THR A 567 -31.45 -13.44 30.86
CA THR A 567 -31.70 -14.87 31.05
C THR A 567 -32.32 -15.20 32.43
N GLN A 568 -32.32 -14.27 33.36
CA GLN A 568 -32.82 -14.47 34.73
C GLN A 568 -33.73 -13.31 35.11
N TYR A 569 -34.88 -13.28 34.47
CA TYR A 569 -35.83 -12.18 34.59
C TYR A 569 -36.40 -12.06 36.01
N ASP A 570 -36.65 -13.20 36.70
CA ASP A 570 -37.21 -13.26 38.03
C ASP A 570 -36.29 -12.71 39.14
N ILE A 571 -35.02 -12.46 38.81
CA ILE A 571 -34.02 -11.96 39.78
C ILE A 571 -33.83 -10.43 39.65
N LEU A 572 -34.54 -9.75 38.75
CA LEU A 572 -34.48 -8.30 38.66
C LEU A 572 -35.02 -7.67 39.96
N SER A 573 -34.11 -7.31 40.87
CA SER A 573 -34.51 -6.61 42.10
C SER A 573 -35.09 -5.24 41.77
N GLN A 574 -35.96 -4.74 42.64
CA GLN A 574 -36.56 -3.42 42.51
C GLN A 574 -35.49 -2.31 42.36
N GLY A 575 -34.35 -2.45 43.05
CA GLY A 575 -33.22 -1.53 42.89
C GLY A 575 -32.61 -1.53 41.49
N MET A 576 -32.55 -2.69 40.83
CA MET A 576 -32.04 -2.80 39.46
C MET A 576 -33.00 -2.23 38.43
N LEU A 577 -34.30 -2.43 38.62
CA LEU A 577 -35.36 -1.83 37.78
C LEU A 577 -35.27 -0.29 37.83
N THR A 578 -35.15 0.26 39.04
CA THR A 578 -34.99 1.72 39.24
C THR A 578 -33.67 2.22 38.64
N GLU A 579 -32.57 1.45 38.77
CA GLU A 579 -31.26 1.80 38.16
C GLU A 579 -31.35 1.88 36.63
N LEU A 580 -31.97 0.90 35.97
CA LEU A 580 -32.13 0.89 34.51
C LEU A 580 -32.96 2.08 34.02
N LEU A 581 -34.04 2.41 34.71
CA LEU A 581 -34.85 3.58 34.40
C LEU A 581 -34.05 4.88 34.57
N SER A 582 -33.25 5.00 35.65
CA SER A 582 -32.40 6.17 35.87
C SER A 582 -31.28 6.30 34.80
N ILE A 583 -30.80 5.18 34.27
CA ILE A 583 -29.84 5.19 33.15
C ILE A 583 -30.52 5.71 31.87
N ALA A 584 -31.73 5.27 31.55
CA ALA A 584 -32.50 5.79 30.42
C ALA A 584 -32.67 7.31 30.49
N GLU A 585 -32.98 7.82 31.69
CA GLU A 585 -33.15 9.25 31.93
C GLU A 585 -31.81 10.02 31.77
N ARG A 586 -30.72 9.52 32.35
CA ARG A 586 -29.40 10.14 32.18
C ARG A 586 -28.95 10.18 30.69
N ILE A 587 -29.17 9.09 29.94
CA ILE A 587 -28.84 9.05 28.51
C ILE A 587 -29.67 10.07 27.74
N LYS A 588 -31.01 10.16 28.04
CA LYS A 588 -31.90 11.14 27.42
C LYS A 588 -31.36 12.56 27.61
N MET A 589 -31.01 12.92 28.85
CA MET A 589 -30.58 14.28 29.21
C MET A 589 -29.22 14.62 28.62
N HIS A 590 -28.24 13.69 28.74
CA HIS A 590 -26.87 13.90 28.27
C HIS A 590 -26.80 14.02 26.75
N ASP A 591 -27.47 13.12 26.02
CA ASP A 591 -27.39 13.03 24.56
C ASP A 591 -28.53 13.81 23.86
N LYS A 592 -29.35 14.54 24.63
CA LYS A 592 -30.44 15.40 24.16
C LYS A 592 -31.49 14.68 23.30
N TYR A 593 -31.82 13.43 23.65
CA TYR A 593 -32.89 12.70 23.00
C TYR A 593 -34.25 13.17 23.47
N GLN A 594 -35.28 13.11 22.62
CA GLN A 594 -36.65 13.41 22.97
C GLN A 594 -37.21 12.37 23.97
N PHE A 595 -36.84 11.13 23.74
CA PHE A 595 -37.09 10.02 24.66
C PHE A 595 -36.04 8.92 24.47
N VAL A 596 -35.88 8.07 25.47
CA VAL A 596 -35.06 6.85 25.43
C VAL A 596 -35.92 5.69 25.90
N ALA A 597 -35.89 4.59 25.16
CA ALA A 597 -36.48 3.31 25.54
C ALA A 597 -35.41 2.23 25.68
N ILE A 598 -35.45 1.41 26.72
CA ILE A 598 -34.61 0.23 26.87
C ILE A 598 -35.53 -0.99 26.86
N LEU A 599 -35.45 -1.79 25.82
CA LEU A 599 -36.18 -3.05 25.68
C LEU A 599 -35.38 -4.17 26.35
N ALA A 600 -35.85 -4.65 27.49
CA ALA A 600 -35.25 -5.77 28.21
C ALA A 600 -36.06 -7.04 27.97
N THR A 601 -35.58 -7.92 27.10
CA THR A 601 -36.29 -9.15 26.70
C THR A 601 -35.83 -10.35 27.52
N ASN A 602 -36.79 -11.08 28.09
CA ASN A 602 -36.52 -12.35 28.76
C ASN A 602 -36.19 -13.43 27.70
N ILE A 603 -34.95 -13.91 27.70
CA ILE A 603 -34.49 -14.99 26.81
C ILE A 603 -34.25 -16.31 27.55
N ASP A 604 -34.77 -16.47 28.80
CA ASP A 604 -34.62 -17.72 29.58
C ASP A 604 -35.29 -18.89 28.85
N PRO A 605 -34.53 -19.92 28.47
CA PRO A 605 -35.07 -21.07 27.76
C PRO A 605 -36.04 -21.90 28.61
N LYS A 606 -36.05 -21.73 29.94
CA LYS A 606 -36.88 -22.46 30.88
C LYS A 606 -38.30 -21.88 31.06
N GLN A 607 -38.52 -20.65 30.65
CA GLN A 607 -39.81 -20.00 30.75
C GLN A 607 -40.65 -20.17 29.47
N SER A 608 -41.89 -20.60 29.63
CA SER A 608 -42.84 -20.74 28.54
C SER A 608 -43.64 -19.43 28.40
N GLY A 609 -43.13 -18.51 27.59
CA GLY A 609 -43.80 -17.23 27.32
C GLY A 609 -42.79 -16.09 27.19
N TRP A 610 -43.14 -15.12 26.37
CA TRP A 610 -42.35 -13.90 26.21
C TRP A 610 -42.80 -12.87 27.21
N SER A 611 -41.87 -12.28 27.91
CA SER A 611 -42.11 -11.07 28.69
C SER A 611 -40.95 -10.14 28.46
N SER A 612 -41.24 -8.93 28.06
CA SER A 612 -40.25 -7.88 27.91
C SER A 612 -40.63 -6.68 28.75
N LEU A 613 -39.65 -6.09 29.42
CA LEU A 613 -39.82 -4.81 30.08
C LEU A 613 -39.30 -3.70 29.19
N ILE A 614 -40.05 -2.62 29.13
CA ILE A 614 -39.70 -1.41 28.44
C ILE A 614 -39.45 -0.33 29.49
N PHE A 615 -38.19 0.05 29.70
CA PHE A 615 -37.81 1.20 30.51
C PHE A 615 -37.87 2.43 29.64
N TYR A 616 -38.80 3.33 29.95
CA TYR A 616 -39.09 4.47 29.10
C TYR A 616 -38.89 5.78 29.86
N SER A 617 -38.16 6.69 29.26
CA SER A 617 -38.04 8.07 29.72
C SER A 617 -38.35 9.03 28.56
N GLY A 618 -39.53 9.63 28.60
CA GLY A 618 -40.02 10.50 27.53
C GLY A 618 -41.41 11.06 27.80
N PRO A 619 -42.11 11.62 26.80
CA PRO A 619 -43.46 12.18 26.93
C PRO A 619 -44.51 11.10 27.21
N ASP A 620 -45.38 11.35 28.18
CA ASP A 620 -46.45 10.42 28.57
C ASP A 620 -47.46 10.15 27.44
N SER A 621 -47.65 11.13 26.55
CA SER A 621 -48.52 11.00 25.38
C SER A 621 -48.13 9.84 24.47
N LEU A 622 -46.83 9.63 24.26
CA LEU A 622 -46.34 8.56 23.37
C LEU A 622 -46.59 7.19 24.00
N ILE A 623 -46.29 7.04 25.28
CA ILE A 623 -46.47 5.73 25.93
C ILE A 623 -47.95 5.38 26.10
N ALA A 624 -48.81 6.37 26.29
CA ALA A 624 -50.28 6.19 26.32
C ALA A 624 -50.80 5.70 24.95
N GLU A 625 -50.30 6.25 23.83
CA GLU A 625 -50.66 5.82 22.47
C GLU A 625 -50.19 4.40 22.18
N LEU A 626 -49.00 4.00 22.73
CA LEU A 626 -48.46 2.65 22.57
C LEU A 626 -49.29 1.60 23.35
N GLY A 627 -50.05 1.98 24.36
CA GLY A 627 -50.97 1.11 25.08
C GLY A 627 -50.33 0.02 25.94
N TYR A 628 -49.06 0.18 26.34
CA TYR A 628 -48.38 -0.78 27.20
C TYR A 628 -48.86 -0.69 28.65
N THR A 629 -48.89 -1.83 29.35
CA THR A 629 -49.28 -1.90 30.75
C THR A 629 -48.14 -1.61 31.71
N LEU A 630 -48.39 -0.89 32.77
CA LEU A 630 -47.38 -0.63 33.80
C LEU A 630 -46.95 -1.94 34.50
N PHE A 631 -45.68 -2.13 34.63
CA PHE A 631 -45.12 -3.27 35.34
C PHE A 631 -45.19 -3.02 36.87
N ASN A 632 -45.96 -3.84 37.57
CA ASN A 632 -46.15 -3.75 39.03
C ASN A 632 -46.49 -2.33 39.55
N GLY A 633 -47.13 -1.52 38.73
CA GLY A 633 -47.47 -0.14 39.10
C GLY A 633 -46.28 0.81 39.18
N MET A 634 -45.12 0.44 38.64
CA MET A 634 -43.90 1.26 38.60
C MET A 634 -43.95 2.19 37.38
N ASP A 635 -43.99 3.49 37.62
CA ASP A 635 -43.99 4.49 36.57
C ASP A 635 -42.69 4.45 35.75
N GLY A 636 -42.78 4.60 34.42
CA GLY A 636 -41.67 4.52 33.50
C GLY A 636 -41.21 3.09 33.15
N ILE A 637 -41.85 2.04 33.72
CA ILE A 637 -41.55 0.64 33.40
C ILE A 637 -42.81 -0.06 32.92
N TYR A 638 -42.79 -0.55 31.70
CA TYR A 638 -43.96 -1.13 31.03
C TYR A 638 -43.68 -2.58 30.64
N GLU A 639 -44.69 -3.42 30.69
CA GLU A 639 -44.62 -4.82 30.29
C GLU A 639 -45.29 -5.03 28.92
N SER A 640 -44.63 -5.85 28.10
CA SER A 640 -45.15 -6.31 26.81
C SER A 640 -44.86 -7.80 26.64
N HIS A 641 -45.92 -8.56 26.27
CA HIS A 641 -45.79 -10.00 26.06
C HIS A 641 -45.39 -10.38 24.61
N ASP A 642 -45.50 -9.45 23.67
CA ASP A 642 -45.36 -9.73 22.24
C ASP A 642 -44.12 -9.10 21.61
N ILE A 643 -43.45 -8.16 22.28
CA ILE A 643 -42.32 -7.42 21.74
C ILE A 643 -41.03 -8.04 22.23
N THR A 644 -40.26 -8.58 21.27
CA THR A 644 -38.96 -9.24 21.51
C THR A 644 -37.84 -8.66 20.70
N SER A 645 -38.13 -7.76 19.74
CA SER A 645 -37.15 -7.17 18.86
C SER A 645 -37.34 -5.67 18.68
N ARG A 646 -36.28 -4.92 18.95
CA ARG A 646 -36.22 -3.46 18.76
C ARG A 646 -36.56 -3.04 17.35
N LYS A 647 -35.90 -3.61 16.32
CA LYS A 647 -36.04 -3.19 14.93
C LYS A 647 -37.31 -3.71 14.26
N LYS A 648 -37.71 -4.95 14.57
CA LYS A 648 -38.82 -5.63 13.88
C LYS A 648 -40.17 -5.31 14.48
N GLN A 649 -40.23 -4.93 15.75
CA GLN A 649 -41.48 -4.73 16.48
C GLN A 649 -41.58 -3.39 17.22
N LEU A 650 -40.64 -3.08 18.15
CA LEU A 650 -40.77 -1.87 18.98
C LEU A 650 -40.64 -0.58 18.14
N LEU A 651 -39.66 -0.50 17.25
CA LEU A 651 -39.46 0.68 16.42
C LEU A 651 -40.64 0.96 15.47
N PRO A 652 -41.20 -0.02 14.73
CA PRO A 652 -42.41 0.20 13.93
C PRO A 652 -43.63 0.67 14.76
N HIS A 653 -43.82 0.11 15.96
CA HIS A 653 -44.90 0.57 16.87
C HIS A 653 -44.70 2.03 17.28
N ILE A 654 -43.48 2.39 17.70
CA ILE A 654 -43.13 3.78 18.05
C ILE A 654 -43.35 4.72 16.86
N LEU A 655 -42.88 4.36 15.67
CA LEU A 655 -43.06 5.21 14.48
C LEU A 655 -44.52 5.37 14.09
N SER A 656 -45.34 4.33 14.26
CA SER A 656 -46.79 4.40 14.04
C SER A 656 -47.47 5.35 15.05
N ALA A 657 -47.17 5.19 16.34
CA ALA A 657 -47.70 6.04 17.40
C ALA A 657 -47.31 7.51 17.24
N LEU A 658 -46.02 7.76 16.87
CA LEU A 658 -45.55 9.10 16.53
C LEU A 658 -46.27 9.69 15.32
N GLY A 659 -46.56 8.87 14.30
CA GLY A 659 -47.35 9.29 13.14
C GLY A 659 -48.75 9.74 13.51
N THR A 660 -49.47 9.00 14.39
CA THR A 660 -50.78 9.37 14.92
C THR A 660 -50.74 10.67 15.70
N LEU A 661 -49.82 10.77 16.66
CA LEU A 661 -49.69 11.96 17.51
C LEU A 661 -49.27 13.24 16.75
N LEU A 662 -48.45 13.11 15.71
CA LEU A 662 -48.06 14.23 14.86
C LEU A 662 -49.18 14.67 13.89
N ALA A 663 -50.11 13.76 13.54
CA ALA A 663 -51.31 14.10 12.77
C ALA A 663 -52.37 14.84 13.57
N GLU A 664 -52.40 14.58 14.89
CA GLU A 664 -53.41 15.19 15.80
C GLU A 664 -52.95 16.52 16.44
N ARG A 665 -51.62 16.75 16.50
CA ARG A 665 -51.04 17.95 17.17
C ARG A 665 -49.82 18.45 16.38
N ASP A 666 -49.90 19.65 15.85
CA ASP A 666 -48.76 20.31 15.18
C ASP A 666 -47.57 20.66 16.13
N ASP A 667 -47.71 20.42 17.47
CA ASP A 667 -46.80 20.94 18.51
C ASP A 667 -45.89 19.92 19.21
N LEU A 668 -45.77 18.70 18.71
CA LEU A 668 -44.83 17.69 19.30
C LEU A 668 -43.43 17.73 18.72
#